data_45711d0ea3fc35c076812a077757b86e
#
_entry.id   45711d0ea3fc35c076812a077757b86e
#
_cell.length_a   1.000
_cell.length_b   1.000
_cell.length_c   1.000
_cell.angle_alpha   90.00
_cell.angle_beta   90.00
_cell.angle_gamma   90.00
#
_symmetry.space_group_name_H-M   'P 1'
#
loop_
_entity.id
_entity.type
_entity.pdbx_description
1 polymer ?
#
loop_
_entity_poly.entity_id
_entity_poly.type
_entity_poly.pdbx_seq_one_letter_code
_entity_poly.pdbx_strand_id
1 'polypeptide(L)'
;MAGRGEPPGISPSDLRRLRYQCVVNNHGRLVMVQVFNWSYTGGGLSVKERLFQEPHFSHAHYKKLFNAHQRARLESGEPVKSYDVSLLYQLLRHACALDADDRRWVAEDPAGPSLENLLYKIKMHRNNLAHEDLRMTQEDMEDKLEELRRLFVDAISKAGRRFSRPDDEVAKILEDINTRIDQVYRKVREPLGEEDIAQYQQDVREMRKHLESSIKEAAREELEQLYSRFYEIRLLPWLLTDCQANPMQIFTKFTLKEETGLTGEQTAREVAHNGILEVRRADGNAADVLIVVGDGGMGKTTYLKYLMEMWVKDPSSVPGLGQIELLFYIECRNPSIASLDQLIRSLLHDTPRNINVEYDHVRESVLHMQILILIDGFDEVNEASRQVIQEALHLPGDNVRLLLTTRPGSLSALSALVPHNRRRLVLLLEGITKEHHSQFAGRLCESFVPDEDIRTTVKMAMEEQLARLDTYLGTHLNSPLNLTLFTMLIIQDPTITETLTTATALYVLLTKLVTEKLTERISRKVWDPDITHKISQFEDYSDSLALRAMKRREYELLPDTVECLRGKCRELGLPHEELMSAFFTARSCRRGPFSVLTYSYHHLRLQEFYTARDLFRSIVHSQNDVVHSYLAEAVEWKSERRFQNVLVHLTGLLARRGEHLVHAPCLLSLAHVPSTAVDPLLAHVVEAGLHPLVVQAAAAELQAHSSKWDGWVQVKEPSSLSALAPVLDEVPECVKVLALTAFSRNPADEHLAAAFRALSRKAVRLVLDLPNFYFSDQDLSITEETFCLISAAGQTCCLEGFRGRLTPAALRLVPHCLKELRLRVNLEDVLVLVDILPCLPNLEILGLKYEDPDRSEMARLPPLPFPGRKLSFTFTPALTDSEGDLQWASGVLAKLCSQRPGGNCTSIFFRDTQLTHTGIRRLFELLHEQGVRVSQRLDISLTQRPRDKAELGDLATSLGLGNFICHSNAQGAPRPTFPQV
;
A
#
# COMPACT_ATOMS: atom_id res chain seq x y z
N MET A 1 -5.89 -53.70 -11.40
CA MET A 1 -4.79 -54.11 -10.51
C MET A 1 -3.71 -53.05 -10.63
N ALA A 2 -3.74 -52.04 -9.78
CA ALA A 2 -2.74 -50.98 -9.72
C ALA A 2 -1.71 -51.41 -8.67
N GLY A 3 -0.45 -51.52 -9.09
CA GLY A 3 0.68 -51.88 -8.24
C GLY A 3 0.83 -50.87 -7.09
N ARG A 4 0.83 -51.41 -5.88
CA ARG A 4 1.30 -50.66 -4.70
C ARG A 4 2.81 -50.48 -4.91
N GLY A 5 3.27 -49.24 -5.16
CA GLY A 5 4.68 -48.90 -5.09
C GLY A 5 5.17 -49.12 -3.67
N GLU A 6 6.27 -49.84 -3.55
CA GLU A 6 7.01 -49.97 -2.28
C GLU A 6 7.38 -48.55 -1.79
N PRO A 7 7.31 -48.32 -0.46
CA PRO A 7 7.80 -47.06 0.09
C PRO A 7 9.28 -46.89 -0.29
N PRO A 8 9.77 -45.69 -0.64
CA PRO A 8 11.17 -45.48 -1.00
C PRO A 8 12.05 -45.96 0.16
N GLY A 9 12.86 -47.00 -0.10
CA GLY A 9 13.78 -47.56 0.86
C GLY A 9 14.75 -46.47 1.34
N ILE A 10 15.02 -46.45 2.65
CA ILE A 10 15.98 -45.50 3.28
C ILE A 10 17.33 -45.75 2.63
N SER A 11 17.96 -44.73 2.08
CA SER A 11 19.27 -44.86 1.48
C SER A 11 20.33 -45.21 2.54
N PRO A 12 21.42 -45.92 2.19
CA PRO A 12 22.54 -46.14 3.11
C PRO A 12 23.13 -44.84 3.68
N SER A 13 23.03 -43.72 2.96
CA SER A 13 23.44 -42.39 3.42
C SER A 13 22.53 -41.88 4.52
N ASP A 14 21.22 -41.99 4.37
CA ASP A 14 20.24 -41.60 5.40
C ASP A 14 20.42 -42.45 6.65
N LEU A 15 20.70 -43.72 6.53
CA LEU A 15 20.94 -44.65 7.64
C LEU A 15 22.18 -44.24 8.44
N ARG A 16 23.26 -43.84 7.80
CA ARG A 16 24.47 -43.37 8.46
C ARG A 16 24.20 -42.05 9.21
N ARG A 17 23.49 -41.15 8.58
CA ARG A 17 23.03 -39.88 9.20
C ARG A 17 22.20 -40.17 10.45
N LEU A 18 21.25 -41.07 10.37
CA LEU A 18 20.41 -41.49 11.48
C LEU A 18 21.22 -41.94 12.69
N ARG A 19 22.22 -42.78 12.48
CA ARG A 19 23.09 -43.30 13.54
C ARG A 19 23.94 -42.22 14.18
N TYR A 20 24.52 -41.37 13.37
CA TYR A 20 25.25 -40.21 13.89
C TYR A 20 24.39 -39.32 14.78
N GLN A 21 23.18 -39.05 14.39
CA GLN A 21 22.22 -38.24 15.16
C GLN A 21 21.80 -38.95 16.45
N CYS A 22 21.59 -40.24 16.47
CA CYS A 22 21.36 -41.00 17.71
C CYS A 22 22.51 -40.83 18.70
N VAL A 23 23.76 -40.78 18.22
CA VAL A 23 24.92 -40.51 19.10
C VAL A 23 24.86 -39.10 19.67
N VAL A 24 24.64 -38.09 18.85
CA VAL A 24 24.57 -36.69 19.30
C VAL A 24 23.43 -36.49 20.30
N ASN A 25 22.21 -36.97 19.97
CA ASN A 25 21.06 -36.75 20.82
C ASN A 25 21.05 -37.59 22.10
N ASN A 26 21.41 -38.84 22.02
CA ASN A 26 21.35 -39.72 23.19
C ASN A 26 22.63 -39.65 24.01
N HIS A 27 23.81 -39.74 23.40
CA HIS A 27 25.07 -39.78 24.12
C HIS A 27 25.56 -38.36 24.47
N GLY A 28 25.38 -37.36 23.59
CA GLY A 28 25.62 -35.97 23.92
C GLY A 28 24.75 -35.48 25.08
N ARG A 29 23.48 -35.89 25.10
CA ARG A 29 22.57 -35.63 26.22
C ARG A 29 23.09 -36.25 27.52
N LEU A 30 23.54 -37.53 27.51
CA LEU A 30 24.09 -38.17 28.71
C LEU A 30 25.31 -37.42 29.23
N VAL A 31 26.21 -36.99 28.38
CA VAL A 31 27.37 -36.14 28.73
C VAL A 31 26.90 -34.85 29.41
N MET A 32 25.96 -34.14 28.81
CA MET A 32 25.42 -32.90 29.40
C MET A 32 24.71 -33.11 30.72
N VAL A 33 23.91 -34.17 30.86
CA VAL A 33 23.27 -34.54 32.14
C VAL A 33 24.32 -34.83 33.20
N GLN A 34 25.38 -35.50 32.86
CA GLN A 34 26.44 -35.80 33.80
C GLN A 34 27.17 -34.54 34.24
N VAL A 35 27.51 -33.63 33.31
CA VAL A 35 28.11 -32.34 33.66
C VAL A 35 27.14 -31.48 34.47
N PHE A 36 25.83 -31.50 34.14
CA PHE A 36 24.82 -30.84 34.94
C PHE A 36 24.80 -31.35 36.36
N ASN A 37 24.72 -32.66 36.57
CA ASN A 37 24.68 -33.28 37.92
C ASN A 37 25.91 -32.91 38.74
N TRP A 38 27.08 -32.75 38.15
CA TRP A 38 28.29 -32.34 38.81
C TRP A 38 28.40 -30.86 39.11
N SER A 39 27.80 -30.02 38.27
CA SER A 39 27.95 -28.56 38.30
C SER A 39 26.76 -27.84 38.91
N TYR A 40 25.63 -28.51 39.13
CA TYR A 40 24.41 -27.90 39.62
C TYR A 40 24.55 -27.44 41.11
N THR A 41 24.23 -26.18 41.38
CA THR A 41 24.44 -25.53 42.67
C THR A 41 23.14 -25.28 43.43
N GLY A 42 22.01 -25.81 42.96
CA GLY A 42 20.68 -25.53 43.53
C GLY A 42 20.35 -26.22 44.84
N GLY A 43 21.20 -27.08 45.41
CA GLY A 43 20.92 -27.79 46.65
C GLY A 43 19.66 -28.65 46.59
N GLY A 44 18.60 -28.34 47.31
CA GLY A 44 17.31 -29.03 47.26
C GLY A 44 16.25 -28.32 46.41
N LEU A 45 16.61 -27.25 45.67
CA LEU A 45 15.68 -26.46 44.87
C LEU A 45 15.39 -27.13 43.55
N SER A 46 14.21 -26.86 42.99
CA SER A 46 13.92 -27.19 41.63
C SER A 46 14.76 -26.33 40.66
N VAL A 47 14.97 -26.83 39.44
CA VAL A 47 15.75 -26.09 38.44
C VAL A 47 15.16 -24.69 38.18
N LYS A 48 13.83 -24.59 38.14
CA LYS A 48 13.14 -23.29 37.95
C LYS A 48 13.41 -22.36 39.13
N GLU A 49 13.27 -22.81 40.36
CA GLU A 49 13.56 -22.00 41.55
C GLU A 49 15.01 -21.52 41.58
N ARG A 50 15.97 -22.38 41.23
CA ARG A 50 17.40 -22.01 41.14
C ARG A 50 17.66 -20.90 40.13
N LEU A 51 17.03 -20.95 38.95
CA LEU A 51 17.16 -19.90 37.93
C LEU A 51 16.71 -18.53 38.47
N PHE A 52 15.62 -18.47 39.23
CA PHE A 52 15.10 -17.23 39.78
C PHE A 52 15.88 -16.70 41.03
N GLN A 53 16.83 -17.48 41.53
CA GLN A 53 17.74 -16.99 42.56
C GLN A 53 18.89 -16.13 42.03
N GLU A 54 19.15 -16.17 40.72
CA GLU A 54 20.15 -15.30 40.10
C GLU A 54 19.65 -13.84 40.04
N PRO A 55 20.44 -12.85 40.54
CA PRO A 55 19.99 -11.45 40.69
C PRO A 55 19.50 -10.80 39.41
N HIS A 56 19.94 -11.28 38.27
CA HIS A 56 19.63 -10.70 36.95
C HIS A 56 18.56 -11.53 36.19
N PHE A 57 17.97 -12.55 36.78
CA PHE A 57 17.07 -13.48 36.11
C PHE A 57 15.59 -13.10 36.36
N SER A 58 15.04 -12.22 35.54
CA SER A 58 13.64 -11.80 35.60
C SER A 58 12.68 -12.78 34.91
N HIS A 59 11.36 -12.64 35.18
CA HIS A 59 10.33 -13.39 34.43
C HIS A 59 10.36 -13.11 32.93
N ALA A 60 10.72 -11.90 32.52
CA ALA A 60 10.93 -11.57 31.11
C ALA A 60 12.12 -12.34 30.55
N HIS A 61 13.22 -12.41 31.27
CA HIS A 61 14.39 -13.16 30.88
C HIS A 61 14.12 -14.67 30.79
N TYR A 62 13.34 -15.23 31.73
CA TYR A 62 12.90 -16.63 31.68
C TYR A 62 12.06 -16.93 30.45
N LYS A 63 11.10 -16.04 30.09
CA LYS A 63 10.30 -16.19 28.87
C LYS A 63 11.14 -16.06 27.60
N LYS A 64 12.20 -15.28 27.65
CA LYS A 64 13.14 -15.07 26.53
C LYS A 64 14.05 -16.29 26.29
N LEU A 65 14.58 -16.87 27.32
CA LEU A 65 15.54 -17.98 27.22
C LEU A 65 14.90 -19.34 26.93
N PHE A 66 13.68 -19.56 27.40
CA PHE A 66 13.00 -20.84 27.29
C PHE A 66 11.69 -20.70 26.51
N ASN A 67 11.54 -21.46 25.43
CA ASN A 67 10.30 -21.53 24.69
C ASN A 67 9.15 -22.15 25.52
N ALA A 68 7.89 -22.05 25.01
CA ALA A 68 6.71 -22.50 25.76
C ALA A 68 6.79 -23.98 26.18
N HIS A 69 7.30 -24.85 25.32
CA HIS A 69 7.46 -26.26 25.60
C HIS A 69 8.53 -26.52 26.69
N GLN A 70 9.67 -25.85 26.62
CA GLN A 70 10.74 -25.94 27.62
C GLN A 70 10.26 -25.42 28.96
N ARG A 71 9.50 -24.30 28.96
CA ARG A 71 8.89 -23.79 30.19
C ARG A 71 7.93 -24.80 30.83
N ALA A 72 7.05 -25.42 30.03
CA ALA A 72 6.14 -26.45 30.51
C ALA A 72 6.88 -27.62 31.14
N ARG A 73 7.99 -28.05 30.56
CA ARG A 73 8.84 -29.14 31.11
C ARG A 73 9.55 -28.76 32.43
N LEU A 74 10.02 -27.52 32.51
CA LEU A 74 10.62 -26.99 33.75
C LEU A 74 9.56 -26.81 34.86
N GLU A 75 8.33 -26.47 34.48
CA GLU A 75 7.21 -26.29 35.41
C GLU A 75 6.58 -27.60 35.86
N SER A 76 6.58 -28.61 35.00
CA SER A 76 6.10 -29.96 35.40
C SER A 76 7.04 -30.72 36.34
N GLY A 77 8.28 -30.23 36.51
CA GLY A 77 9.27 -30.88 37.36
C GLY A 77 9.80 -32.21 36.82
N GLU A 78 9.80 -32.36 35.49
CA GLU A 78 10.39 -33.53 34.84
C GLU A 78 11.86 -33.74 35.26
N PRO A 79 12.32 -34.98 35.37
CA PRO A 79 13.70 -35.26 35.72
C PRO A 79 14.66 -34.75 34.64
N VAL A 80 15.78 -34.13 35.06
CA VAL A 80 16.78 -33.54 34.16
C VAL A 80 17.27 -34.52 33.09
N LYS A 81 17.28 -35.81 33.41
CA LYS A 81 17.66 -36.86 32.42
C LYS A 81 16.72 -36.97 31.20
N SER A 82 15.50 -36.40 31.28
CA SER A 82 14.58 -36.38 30.14
C SER A 82 14.81 -35.21 29.21
N TYR A 83 15.48 -34.13 29.66
CA TYR A 83 15.67 -32.91 28.88
C TYR A 83 16.53 -33.13 27.63
N ASP A 84 16.22 -32.41 26.56
CA ASP A 84 17.01 -32.44 25.34
C ASP A 84 18.31 -31.63 25.46
N VAL A 85 19.20 -31.80 24.48
CA VAL A 85 20.52 -31.13 24.43
C VAL A 85 20.41 -29.61 24.50
N SER A 86 19.37 -29.01 23.88
CA SER A 86 19.19 -27.57 23.85
C SER A 86 18.76 -27.03 25.21
N LEU A 87 17.79 -27.67 25.86
CA LEU A 87 17.37 -27.27 27.21
C LEU A 87 18.50 -27.47 28.21
N LEU A 88 19.21 -28.60 28.16
CA LEU A 88 20.37 -28.86 29.02
C LEU A 88 21.47 -27.80 28.81
N TYR A 89 21.73 -27.40 27.59
CA TYR A 89 22.70 -26.34 27.31
C TYR A 89 22.33 -25.01 27.99
N GLN A 90 21.07 -24.60 27.91
CA GLN A 90 20.62 -23.37 28.58
C GLN A 90 20.72 -23.50 30.12
N LEU A 91 20.38 -24.65 30.64
CA LEU A 91 20.46 -24.88 32.10
C LEU A 91 21.90 -24.90 32.60
N LEU A 92 22.83 -25.50 31.82
CA LEU A 92 24.26 -25.49 32.11
C LEU A 92 24.81 -24.06 32.17
N ARG A 93 24.34 -23.16 31.31
CA ARG A 93 24.77 -21.76 31.29
C ARG A 93 24.20 -20.93 32.43
N HIS A 94 22.99 -21.21 32.88
CA HIS A 94 22.25 -20.30 33.76
C HIS A 94 21.93 -20.85 35.16
N ALA A 95 22.02 -22.15 35.35
CA ALA A 95 21.69 -22.80 36.64
C ALA A 95 22.86 -23.52 37.28
N CYS A 96 24.01 -23.59 36.63
CA CYS A 96 25.17 -24.37 37.04
C CYS A 96 26.40 -23.52 37.33
N ALA A 97 27.39 -24.09 38.02
CA ALA A 97 28.67 -23.43 38.34
C ALA A 97 29.63 -23.42 37.12
N LEU A 98 29.17 -22.88 36.00
CA LEU A 98 29.92 -22.66 34.79
C LEU A 98 30.06 -21.16 34.50
N ASP A 99 30.97 -20.78 33.64
CA ASP A 99 31.24 -19.37 33.35
C ASP A 99 30.06 -18.77 32.58
N ALA A 100 29.59 -17.59 32.98
CA ALA A 100 28.51 -16.87 32.31
C ALA A 100 29.02 -16.03 31.11
N ASP A 101 30.35 -15.83 30.94
CA ASP A 101 30.90 -15.06 29.84
C ASP A 101 30.73 -15.79 28.49
N ASP A 102 29.99 -15.19 27.58
CA ASP A 102 29.73 -15.72 26.25
C ASP A 102 31.02 -16.05 25.46
N ARG A 103 32.11 -15.33 25.70
CA ARG A 103 33.39 -15.55 25.02
C ARG A 103 33.92 -16.95 25.31
N ARG A 104 33.77 -17.44 26.53
CA ARG A 104 34.24 -18.80 26.91
C ARG A 104 33.47 -19.92 26.27
N TRP A 105 32.21 -19.66 25.92
CA TRP A 105 31.37 -20.66 25.24
C TRP A 105 31.70 -20.74 23.74
N VAL A 106 31.97 -19.62 23.08
CA VAL A 106 32.06 -19.54 21.63
C VAL A 106 33.50 -19.51 21.12
N ALA A 107 34.41 -18.80 21.81
CA ALA A 107 35.80 -18.63 21.37
C ALA A 107 36.67 -19.84 21.73
N GLU A 108 37.58 -20.22 20.83
CA GLU A 108 38.65 -21.19 21.15
C GLU A 108 39.80 -20.49 21.89
N ASP A 109 40.15 -20.99 23.06
CA ASP A 109 41.30 -20.53 23.82
C ASP A 109 42.58 -21.13 23.15
N PRO A 110 43.63 -20.36 22.91
CA PRO A 110 44.94 -20.88 22.43
C PRO A 110 45.52 -21.99 23.31
N ALA A 111 45.13 -22.07 24.57
CA ALA A 111 45.53 -23.15 25.52
C ALA A 111 44.68 -24.42 25.39
N GLY A 112 43.74 -24.47 24.47
CA GLY A 112 42.82 -25.57 24.20
C GLY A 112 41.37 -25.27 24.67
N PRO A 113 40.38 -25.99 24.14
CA PRO A 113 38.95 -25.67 24.34
C PRO A 113 38.58 -25.73 25.84
N SER A 114 37.85 -24.74 26.34
CA SER A 114 37.27 -24.74 27.69
C SER A 114 36.15 -25.82 27.83
N LEU A 115 35.71 -26.11 29.06
CA LEU A 115 34.59 -27.00 29.27
C LEU A 115 33.30 -26.43 28.62
N GLU A 116 33.11 -25.13 28.79
CA GLU A 116 32.01 -24.38 28.18
C GLU A 116 32.03 -24.50 26.65
N ASN A 117 33.19 -24.36 26.01
CA ASN A 117 33.36 -24.51 24.56
C ASN A 117 33.06 -25.93 24.09
N LEU A 118 33.48 -26.95 24.85
CA LEU A 118 33.17 -28.34 24.52
C LEU A 118 31.65 -28.63 24.58
N LEU A 119 30.95 -28.10 25.60
CA LEU A 119 29.48 -28.21 25.69
C LEU A 119 28.76 -27.46 24.57
N TYR A 120 29.30 -26.31 24.19
CA TYR A 120 28.82 -25.55 23.01
C TYR A 120 28.97 -26.37 21.73
N LYS A 121 30.13 -27.01 21.52
CA LYS A 121 30.36 -27.86 20.32
C LYS A 121 29.36 -29.01 20.27
N ILE A 122 29.04 -29.65 21.39
CA ILE A 122 27.99 -30.69 21.44
C ILE A 122 26.65 -30.16 20.96
N LYS A 123 26.27 -28.96 21.39
CA LYS A 123 25.05 -28.30 20.93
C LYS A 123 25.11 -27.97 19.42
N MET A 124 26.27 -27.53 18.91
CA MET A 124 26.43 -27.22 17.49
C MET A 124 26.28 -28.46 16.61
N HIS A 125 26.86 -29.60 17.00
CA HIS A 125 26.65 -30.89 16.30
C HIS A 125 25.15 -31.23 16.23
N ARG A 126 24.39 -30.99 17.30
CA ARG A 126 22.94 -31.22 17.31
C ARG A 126 22.21 -30.26 16.37
N ASN A 127 22.60 -28.99 16.34
CA ASN A 127 21.94 -27.97 15.50
C ASN A 127 22.20 -28.21 14.00
N ASN A 128 23.45 -28.51 13.64
CA ASN A 128 23.85 -28.78 12.24
C ASN A 128 23.07 -29.97 11.64
N LEU A 129 22.77 -30.97 12.49
CA LEU A 129 21.97 -32.12 12.09
C LEU A 129 20.52 -31.79 11.67
N ALA A 130 19.96 -30.72 12.17
CA ALA A 130 18.60 -30.30 11.82
C ALA A 130 18.51 -29.64 10.42
N HIS A 131 19.62 -29.18 9.89
CA HIS A 131 19.68 -28.32 8.71
C HIS A 131 20.45 -28.88 7.51
N GLU A 132 21.39 -29.80 7.72
CA GLU A 132 22.20 -30.29 6.62
C GLU A 132 21.48 -31.44 5.86
N ASP A 133 21.25 -31.24 4.57
CA ASP A 133 20.86 -32.29 3.61
C ASP A 133 22.11 -33.09 3.24
N LEU A 134 22.75 -33.68 4.24
CA LEU A 134 24.02 -34.38 4.11
C LEU A 134 23.82 -35.78 3.59
N ARG A 135 24.26 -35.99 2.37
CA ARG A 135 24.64 -37.33 1.90
C ARG A 135 25.91 -37.74 2.66
N MET A 136 25.75 -38.46 3.75
CA MET A 136 26.85 -38.90 4.61
C MET A 136 27.49 -40.16 4.06
N THR A 137 28.77 -40.08 3.71
CA THR A 137 29.56 -41.21 3.34
C THR A 137 29.90 -42.03 4.60
N GLN A 138 30.47 -43.23 4.45
CA GLN A 138 30.91 -44.02 5.59
C GLN A 138 32.13 -43.35 6.29
N GLU A 139 33.03 -42.82 5.51
CA GLU A 139 34.21 -42.09 6.00
C GLU A 139 33.79 -40.82 6.78
N ASP A 140 32.87 -40.04 6.24
CA ASP A 140 32.33 -38.84 6.94
C ASP A 140 31.69 -39.21 8.29
N MET A 141 30.96 -40.33 8.33
CA MET A 141 30.34 -40.80 9.57
C MET A 141 31.38 -41.26 10.61
N GLU A 142 32.38 -42.02 10.16
CA GLU A 142 33.43 -42.51 11.03
C GLU A 142 34.26 -41.35 11.61
N ASP A 143 34.62 -40.37 10.78
CA ASP A 143 35.33 -39.16 11.21
C ASP A 143 34.51 -38.33 12.22
N LYS A 144 33.26 -38.09 11.92
CA LYS A 144 32.36 -37.34 12.83
C LYS A 144 32.07 -38.10 14.14
N LEU A 145 32.00 -39.42 14.12
CA LEU A 145 31.85 -40.21 15.34
C LEU A 145 33.10 -40.19 16.22
N GLU A 146 34.29 -40.18 15.60
CA GLU A 146 35.55 -40.04 16.33
C GLU A 146 35.74 -38.62 16.89
N GLU A 147 35.30 -37.62 16.15
CA GLU A 147 35.25 -36.24 16.65
C GLU A 147 34.35 -36.12 17.89
N LEU A 148 33.11 -36.69 17.83
CA LEU A 148 32.21 -36.73 18.96
C LEU A 148 32.78 -37.53 20.14
N ARG A 149 33.48 -38.60 19.90
CA ARG A 149 34.17 -39.40 20.94
C ARG A 149 35.14 -38.54 21.72
N ARG A 150 36.05 -37.86 21.00
CA ARG A 150 37.02 -36.92 21.61
C ARG A 150 36.32 -35.81 22.37
N LEU A 151 35.31 -35.23 21.78
CA LEU A 151 34.53 -34.13 22.40
C LEU A 151 33.86 -34.57 23.72
N PHE A 152 33.26 -35.76 23.75
CA PHE A 152 32.62 -36.29 24.95
C PHE A 152 33.64 -36.66 26.05
N VAL A 153 34.75 -37.31 25.65
CA VAL A 153 35.83 -37.68 26.57
C VAL A 153 36.45 -36.45 27.21
N ASP A 154 36.78 -35.44 26.39
CA ASP A 154 37.36 -34.19 26.88
C ASP A 154 36.39 -33.43 27.80
N ALA A 155 35.09 -33.36 27.46
CA ALA A 155 34.09 -32.70 28.28
C ALA A 155 33.97 -33.37 29.66
N ILE A 156 33.85 -34.68 29.75
CA ILE A 156 33.77 -35.42 31.01
C ILE A 156 35.05 -35.34 31.81
N SER A 157 36.21 -35.46 31.15
CA SER A 157 37.51 -35.36 31.81
C SER A 157 37.76 -33.98 32.41
N LYS A 158 37.41 -32.92 31.69
CA LYS A 158 37.52 -31.55 32.19
C LYS A 158 36.52 -31.25 33.30
N ALA A 159 35.27 -31.70 33.15
CA ALA A 159 34.27 -31.55 34.19
C ALA A 159 34.64 -32.32 35.49
N GLY A 160 35.11 -33.57 35.36
CA GLY A 160 35.58 -34.36 36.52
C GLY A 160 36.69 -33.63 37.28
N ARG A 161 37.68 -33.14 36.60
CA ARG A 161 38.78 -32.33 37.23
C ARG A 161 38.22 -31.03 37.87
N ARG A 162 37.40 -30.27 37.17
CA ARG A 162 36.88 -28.97 37.64
C ARG A 162 35.99 -29.14 38.88
N PHE A 163 35.22 -30.19 38.96
CA PHE A 163 34.31 -30.47 40.07
C PHE A 163 34.86 -31.49 41.06
N SER A 164 36.15 -31.78 41.03
CA SER A 164 36.90 -32.63 41.98
C SER A 164 36.25 -34.00 42.17
N ARG A 165 35.85 -34.65 41.08
CA ARG A 165 35.25 -35.97 41.12
C ARG A 165 36.29 -37.07 41.23
N PRO A 166 35.98 -38.20 41.93
CA PRO A 166 36.90 -39.34 42.04
C PRO A 166 37.28 -39.88 40.67
N ASP A 167 38.54 -40.22 40.48
CA ASP A 167 39.06 -40.71 39.22
C ASP A 167 38.39 -42.03 38.74
N ASP A 168 37.98 -42.89 39.66
CA ASP A 168 37.24 -44.09 39.39
C ASP A 168 35.81 -43.82 38.86
N GLU A 169 35.13 -42.81 39.41
CA GLU A 169 33.84 -42.36 38.90
C GLU A 169 33.97 -41.87 37.45
N VAL A 170 34.94 -40.99 37.20
CA VAL A 170 35.24 -40.43 35.87
C VAL A 170 35.63 -41.51 34.89
N ALA A 171 36.48 -42.48 35.28
CA ALA A 171 36.92 -43.55 34.44
C ALA A 171 35.74 -44.46 34.00
N LYS A 172 34.84 -44.77 34.93
CA LYS A 172 33.65 -45.57 34.63
C LYS A 172 32.73 -44.93 33.60
N ILE A 173 32.54 -43.59 33.71
CA ILE A 173 31.70 -42.85 32.74
C ILE A 173 32.38 -42.80 31.39
N LEU A 174 33.69 -42.60 31.33
CA LEU A 174 34.47 -42.63 30.07
C LEU A 174 34.43 -44.01 29.40
N GLU A 175 34.50 -45.08 30.19
CA GLU A 175 34.37 -46.45 29.68
C GLU A 175 32.96 -46.69 29.11
N ASP A 176 31.89 -46.21 29.81
CA ASP A 176 30.50 -46.36 29.31
C ASP A 176 30.32 -45.57 27.98
N ILE A 177 30.84 -44.35 27.89
CA ILE A 177 30.78 -43.55 26.66
C ILE A 177 31.47 -44.27 25.51
N ASN A 178 32.71 -44.70 25.72
CA ASN A 178 33.48 -45.40 24.69
C ASN A 178 32.77 -46.71 24.26
N THR A 179 32.30 -47.50 25.21
CA THR A 179 31.55 -48.73 24.92
C THR A 179 30.32 -48.48 24.06
N ARG A 180 29.55 -47.45 24.37
CA ARG A 180 28.35 -47.06 23.61
C ARG A 180 28.67 -46.61 22.21
N ILE A 181 29.74 -45.82 22.00
CA ILE A 181 30.17 -45.37 20.69
C ILE A 181 30.69 -46.61 19.88
N ASP A 182 31.45 -47.50 20.52
CA ASP A 182 31.90 -48.74 19.88
C ASP A 182 30.76 -49.66 19.47
N GLN A 183 29.67 -49.69 20.27
CA GLN A 183 28.45 -50.40 19.89
C GLN A 183 27.82 -49.82 18.63
N VAL A 184 27.84 -48.49 18.47
CA VAL A 184 27.35 -47.83 17.26
C VAL A 184 28.22 -48.21 16.06
N TYR A 185 29.54 -48.25 16.20
CA TYR A 185 30.44 -48.70 15.12
C TYR A 185 30.14 -50.16 14.73
N ARG A 186 29.85 -51.04 15.69
CA ARG A 186 29.52 -52.47 15.42
C ARG A 186 28.15 -52.61 14.72
N LYS A 187 27.16 -51.85 15.16
CA LYS A 187 25.81 -51.82 14.60
C LYS A 187 25.68 -51.15 13.22
N VAL A 188 26.74 -50.51 12.71
CA VAL A 188 26.73 -49.92 11.36
C VAL A 188 26.39 -50.94 10.27
N ARG A 189 26.58 -52.20 10.51
CA ARG A 189 26.33 -53.31 9.56
C ARG A 189 24.97 -53.98 9.73
N GLU A 190 24.20 -53.65 10.76
CA GLU A 190 22.88 -54.25 11.00
C GLU A 190 21.78 -53.31 10.49
N PRO A 191 20.71 -53.83 9.83
CA PRO A 191 19.55 -53.01 9.47
C PRO A 191 18.86 -52.49 10.71
N LEU A 192 18.39 -51.21 10.66
CA LEU A 192 17.54 -50.63 11.69
C LEU A 192 16.15 -51.28 11.63
N GLY A 193 15.51 -51.53 12.81
CA GLY A 193 14.12 -51.95 12.86
C GLY A 193 13.19 -50.80 12.36
N GLU A 194 12.04 -51.16 11.78
CA GLU A 194 11.05 -50.17 11.30
C GLU A 194 10.58 -49.26 12.42
N GLU A 195 10.49 -49.70 13.65
CA GLU A 195 10.12 -48.91 14.83
C GLU A 195 11.19 -47.86 15.16
N ASP A 196 12.48 -48.20 15.08
CA ASP A 196 13.58 -47.27 15.32
C ASP A 196 13.62 -46.19 14.25
N ILE A 197 13.30 -46.51 13.01
CA ILE A 197 13.21 -45.58 11.89
C ILE A 197 12.03 -44.60 12.06
N ALA A 198 10.87 -45.14 12.45
CA ALA A 198 9.67 -44.34 12.64
C ALA A 198 9.82 -43.37 13.83
N GLN A 199 10.33 -43.83 14.95
CA GLN A 199 10.61 -42.99 16.12
C GLN A 199 11.58 -41.87 15.78
N TYR A 200 12.61 -42.22 15.09
CA TYR A 200 13.62 -41.27 14.63
C TYR A 200 13.08 -40.22 13.69
N GLN A 201 12.28 -40.57 12.68
CA GLN A 201 11.63 -39.61 11.78
C GLN A 201 10.69 -38.69 12.54
N GLN A 202 10.11 -39.18 13.63
CA GLN A 202 9.30 -38.36 14.51
C GLN A 202 10.18 -37.37 15.29
N ASP A 203 11.29 -37.83 15.90
CA ASP A 203 12.23 -37.00 16.65
C ASP A 203 12.82 -35.87 15.78
N VAL A 204 13.17 -36.19 14.52
CA VAL A 204 13.65 -35.18 13.55
C VAL A 204 12.59 -34.16 13.22
N ARG A 205 11.34 -34.60 12.99
CA ARG A 205 10.21 -33.69 12.74
C ARG A 205 9.94 -32.78 13.93
N GLU A 206 9.97 -33.33 15.15
CA GLU A 206 9.80 -32.54 16.36
C GLU A 206 10.94 -31.54 16.55
N MET A 207 12.18 -31.98 16.32
CA MET A 207 13.36 -31.12 16.40
C MET A 207 13.31 -29.97 15.37
N ARG A 208 12.90 -30.25 14.13
CA ARG A 208 12.71 -29.25 13.08
C ARG A 208 11.64 -28.23 13.48
N LYS A 209 10.50 -28.69 13.97
CA LYS A 209 9.44 -27.82 14.48
C LYS A 209 9.91 -26.93 15.64
N HIS A 210 10.68 -27.50 16.59
CA HIS A 210 11.24 -26.72 17.69
C HIS A 210 12.20 -25.64 17.22
N LEU A 211 13.05 -25.96 16.25
CA LEU A 211 13.99 -25.00 15.69
C LEU A 211 13.27 -23.91 14.92
N GLU A 212 12.31 -24.26 14.08
CA GLU A 212 11.47 -23.30 13.34
C GLU A 212 10.72 -22.38 14.33
N SER A 213 10.16 -22.93 15.43
CA SER A 213 9.54 -22.13 16.48
C SER A 213 10.55 -21.18 17.18
N SER A 214 11.76 -21.66 17.47
CA SER A 214 12.79 -20.85 18.09
C SER A 214 13.28 -19.72 17.16
N ILE A 215 13.44 -20.00 15.88
CA ILE A 215 13.77 -19.01 14.85
C ILE A 215 12.65 -17.98 14.76
N LYS A 216 11.41 -18.41 14.66
CA LYS A 216 10.24 -17.55 14.60
C LYS A 216 10.15 -16.62 15.80
N GLU A 217 10.27 -17.15 17.01
CA GLU A 217 10.18 -16.37 18.25
C GLU A 217 11.32 -15.33 18.32
N ALA A 218 12.56 -15.72 18.04
CA ALA A 218 13.71 -14.83 18.06
C ALA A 218 13.64 -13.76 16.96
N ALA A 219 13.26 -14.14 15.75
CA ALA A 219 13.11 -13.21 14.63
C ALA A 219 11.98 -12.21 14.88
N ARG A 220 10.87 -12.69 15.43
CA ARG A 220 9.75 -11.82 15.79
C ARG A 220 10.14 -10.82 16.88
N GLU A 221 10.82 -11.26 17.91
CA GLU A 221 11.30 -10.39 18.98
C GLU A 221 12.26 -9.31 18.47
N GLU A 222 13.21 -9.67 17.59
CA GLU A 222 14.14 -8.74 16.99
C GLU A 222 13.40 -7.68 16.14
N LEU A 223 12.43 -8.10 15.34
CA LEU A 223 11.60 -7.18 14.56
C LEU A 223 10.73 -6.29 15.44
N GLU A 224 10.11 -6.82 16.50
CA GLU A 224 9.33 -6.05 17.46
C GLU A 224 10.18 -4.98 18.16
N GLN A 225 11.40 -5.31 18.57
CA GLN A 225 12.35 -4.36 19.15
C GLN A 225 12.79 -3.31 18.13
N LEU A 226 13.02 -3.71 16.88
CA LEU A 226 13.35 -2.80 15.80
C LEU A 226 12.20 -1.82 15.54
N TYR A 227 11.00 -2.33 15.39
CA TYR A 227 9.82 -1.51 15.04
C TYR A 227 9.35 -0.64 16.19
N SER A 228 9.55 -1.02 17.44
CA SER A 228 9.25 -0.16 18.60
C SER A 228 9.95 1.19 18.55
N ARG A 229 11.08 1.29 17.85
CA ARG A 229 11.83 2.54 17.63
C ARG A 229 11.31 3.37 16.46
N PHE A 230 10.48 2.79 15.58
CA PHE A 230 9.89 3.47 14.42
C PHE A 230 8.57 4.20 14.73
N TYR A 231 8.01 4.02 15.93
CA TYR A 231 6.71 4.59 16.31
C TYR A 231 6.73 6.09 16.59
N GLU A 232 7.90 6.69 16.75
CA GLU A 232 8.00 8.13 16.86
C GLU A 232 7.92 8.77 15.48
N ILE A 233 6.72 9.11 15.03
CA ILE A 233 6.57 10.02 13.90
C ILE A 233 6.74 11.43 14.44
N ARG A 234 7.86 12.04 14.10
CA ARG A 234 7.98 13.50 14.21
C ARG A 234 7.17 14.08 13.07
N LEU A 235 5.93 14.44 13.34
CA LEU A 235 5.00 14.97 12.33
C LEU A 235 5.58 16.19 11.62
N LEU A 236 6.22 17.07 12.34
CA LEU A 236 6.83 18.30 11.85
C LEU A 236 8.08 18.61 12.69
N PRO A 237 9.18 17.87 12.53
CA PRO A 237 10.36 18.03 13.40
C PRO A 237 10.98 19.43 13.37
N TRP A 238 10.66 20.20 12.33
CA TRP A 238 11.14 21.59 12.16
C TRP A 238 10.28 22.66 12.84
N LEU A 239 9.00 22.35 13.08
CA LEU A 239 8.08 23.30 13.73
C LEU A 239 8.09 23.15 15.25
N LEU A 240 8.20 21.94 15.74
CA LEU A 240 7.98 21.60 17.14
C LEU A 240 9.08 20.64 17.61
N THR A 241 10.16 21.18 18.18
CA THR A 241 11.31 20.38 18.64
C THR A 241 10.99 19.47 19.84
N ASP A 242 9.94 19.81 20.62
CA ASP A 242 9.64 19.14 21.88
C ASP A 242 8.34 18.32 21.86
N CYS A 243 7.61 18.30 20.75
CA CYS A 243 6.35 17.57 20.65
C CYS A 243 6.50 16.33 19.78
N GLN A 244 6.65 15.21 20.43
CA GLN A 244 6.52 13.89 19.81
C GLN A 244 5.06 13.47 19.91
N ALA A 245 4.35 13.44 18.79
CA ALA A 245 3.01 12.86 18.77
C ALA A 245 3.11 11.38 18.42
N ASN A 246 2.46 10.56 19.23
CA ASN A 246 2.30 9.15 18.90
C ASN A 246 1.35 9.06 17.69
N PRO A 247 1.75 8.43 16.56
CA PRO A 247 0.91 8.28 15.38
C PRO A 247 -0.46 7.71 15.67
N MET A 248 -0.57 6.81 16.67
CA MET A 248 -1.82 6.19 17.05
C MET A 248 -2.81 7.15 17.71
N GLN A 249 -2.32 8.15 18.40
CA GLN A 249 -3.19 9.17 19.04
C GLN A 249 -3.88 10.03 18.00
N ILE A 250 -3.19 10.29 16.86
CA ILE A 250 -3.71 11.11 15.77
C ILE A 250 -4.26 10.29 14.60
N PHE A 251 -4.02 8.98 14.59
CA PHE A 251 -4.51 8.12 13.53
C PHE A 251 -6.03 8.19 13.40
N THR A 252 -6.48 8.56 12.23
CA THR A 252 -7.92 8.70 11.93
C THR A 252 -8.31 7.65 10.90
N LYS A 253 -9.47 7.06 11.08
CA LYS A 253 -10.02 6.05 10.17
C LYS A 253 -10.18 6.63 8.77
N PHE A 254 -9.84 5.83 7.78
CA PHE A 254 -10.06 6.13 6.37
C PHE A 254 -10.50 4.88 5.62
N THR A 255 -11.02 5.06 4.44
CA THR A 255 -11.41 3.98 3.54
C THR A 255 -10.48 3.92 2.34
N LEU A 256 -10.24 2.71 1.87
CA LEU A 256 -9.57 2.43 0.61
C LEU A 256 -10.62 2.09 -0.43
N LYS A 257 -10.43 2.52 -1.66
CA LYS A 257 -11.32 2.15 -2.77
C LYS A 257 -10.62 1.19 -3.70
N GLU A 258 -11.24 0.07 -4.03
CA GLU A 258 -10.71 -0.83 -5.03
C GLU A 258 -10.67 -0.11 -6.38
N GLU A 259 -9.50 -0.13 -7.07
CA GLU A 259 -9.41 0.38 -8.42
C GLU A 259 -10.18 -0.54 -9.35
N THR A 260 -11.38 -0.15 -9.69
CA THR A 260 -12.13 -0.77 -10.77
C THR A 260 -11.41 -0.42 -12.07
N GLY A 261 -10.94 -1.44 -12.78
CA GLY A 261 -10.28 -1.24 -14.08
C GLY A 261 -11.10 -0.31 -14.97
N LEU A 262 -10.48 0.29 -15.99
CA LEU A 262 -10.97 1.31 -16.95
C LEU A 262 -12.44 1.21 -17.47
N THR A 263 -13.19 0.27 -16.99
CA THR A 263 -14.62 0.09 -17.25
C THR A 263 -15.50 0.71 -16.18
N GLY A 264 -15.29 1.86 -15.71
CA GLY A 264 -16.22 2.74 -14.97
C GLY A 264 -17.58 2.24 -14.44
N GLU A 265 -17.79 0.94 -14.29
CA GLU A 265 -19.10 0.33 -14.15
C GLU A 265 -19.29 -0.59 -12.91
N GLN A 266 -18.24 -0.77 -12.09
CA GLN A 266 -18.44 -1.39 -10.77
C GLN A 266 -18.32 -0.31 -9.71
N THR A 267 -19.24 -0.29 -8.76
CA THR A 267 -19.11 0.46 -7.52
C THR A 267 -17.73 0.12 -6.95
N ALA A 268 -16.86 1.12 -6.82
CA ALA A 268 -15.55 0.92 -6.21
C ALA A 268 -15.80 0.38 -4.81
N ARG A 269 -15.44 -0.87 -4.58
CA ARG A 269 -15.65 -1.50 -3.28
C ARG A 269 -14.83 -0.73 -2.25
N GLU A 270 -15.51 -0.20 -1.26
CA GLU A 270 -14.84 0.45 -0.15
C GLU A 270 -14.32 -0.61 0.83
N VAL A 271 -13.10 -0.42 1.25
CA VAL A 271 -12.39 -1.30 2.18
C VAL A 271 -11.97 -0.46 3.37
N ALA A 272 -12.41 -0.84 4.55
CA ALA A 272 -11.94 -0.20 5.78
C ALA A 272 -10.42 -0.37 5.92
N HIS A 273 -9.73 0.63 6.48
CA HIS A 273 -8.27 0.63 6.66
C HIS A 273 -7.73 -0.62 7.37
N ASN A 274 -8.50 -1.23 8.27
CA ASN A 274 -8.12 -2.45 8.96
C ASN A 274 -8.50 -3.74 8.21
N GLY A 275 -9.32 -3.68 7.15
CA GLY A 275 -9.75 -4.85 6.38
C GLY A 275 -8.86 -5.21 5.20
N ILE A 276 -7.74 -4.52 4.99
CA ILE A 276 -6.92 -4.64 3.78
C ILE A 276 -6.39 -6.05 3.52
N LEU A 277 -6.07 -6.82 4.55
CA LEU A 277 -5.51 -8.16 4.39
C LEU A 277 -6.57 -9.23 4.10
N GLU A 278 -7.85 -8.94 4.32
CA GLU A 278 -8.97 -9.86 4.02
C GLU A 278 -9.67 -9.54 2.70
N VAL A 279 -9.27 -8.47 2.03
CA VAL A 279 -9.87 -8.12 0.74
C VAL A 279 -9.67 -9.23 -0.27
N ARG A 280 -10.78 -9.66 -0.85
CA ARG A 280 -10.79 -10.68 -1.89
C ARG A 280 -11.04 -10.00 -3.24
N ARG A 281 -10.36 -10.48 -4.24
CA ARG A 281 -10.60 -10.11 -5.64
C ARG A 281 -12.01 -10.51 -6.08
N ALA A 282 -12.44 -10.00 -7.21
CA ALA A 282 -13.72 -10.37 -7.83
C ALA A 282 -13.88 -11.89 -8.09
N ASP A 283 -12.74 -12.62 -8.20
CA ASP A 283 -12.71 -14.09 -8.34
C ASP A 283 -12.85 -14.85 -6.98
N GLY A 284 -13.06 -14.14 -5.88
CA GLY A 284 -13.19 -14.69 -4.53
C GLY A 284 -11.86 -15.06 -3.85
N ASN A 285 -10.73 -14.98 -4.56
CA ASN A 285 -9.41 -15.33 -4.04
C ASN A 285 -8.76 -14.16 -3.29
N ALA A 286 -7.96 -14.47 -2.27
CA ALA A 286 -7.13 -13.47 -1.61
C ALA A 286 -6.04 -12.95 -2.55
N ALA A 287 -5.70 -11.67 -2.45
CA ALA A 287 -4.59 -11.09 -3.20
C ALA A 287 -3.24 -11.40 -2.53
N ASP A 288 -2.25 -11.78 -3.33
CA ASP A 288 -0.87 -11.96 -2.88
C ASP A 288 -0.08 -10.65 -2.93
N VAL A 289 -0.49 -9.76 -3.83
CA VAL A 289 0.13 -8.45 -4.04
C VAL A 289 -0.94 -7.37 -3.95
N LEU A 290 -0.88 -6.60 -2.88
CA LEU A 290 -1.73 -5.44 -2.62
C LEU A 290 -0.96 -4.17 -3.01
N ILE A 291 -1.55 -3.32 -3.83
CA ILE A 291 -0.95 -2.06 -4.25
C ILE A 291 -1.83 -0.92 -3.75
N VAL A 292 -1.33 -0.12 -2.85
CA VAL A 292 -2.01 1.09 -2.35
C VAL A 292 -1.50 2.29 -3.12
N VAL A 293 -2.40 2.90 -3.87
CA VAL A 293 -2.11 4.06 -4.73
C VAL A 293 -2.67 5.31 -4.08
N GLY A 294 -1.88 6.34 -4.00
CA GLY A 294 -2.33 7.64 -3.48
C GLY A 294 -1.31 8.74 -3.77
N ASP A 295 -1.78 9.97 -3.84
CA ASP A 295 -0.92 11.14 -4.06
C ASP A 295 0.05 11.37 -2.90
N GLY A 296 0.96 12.30 -3.09
CA GLY A 296 1.89 12.73 -2.04
C GLY A 296 1.13 13.31 -0.84
N GLY A 297 1.53 12.93 0.39
CA GLY A 297 0.90 13.42 1.62
C GLY A 297 -0.40 12.73 2.03
N MET A 298 -0.88 11.74 1.28
CA MET A 298 -2.11 10.98 1.59
C MET A 298 -1.96 9.99 2.74
N GLY A 299 -0.79 9.89 3.36
CA GLY A 299 -0.59 9.04 4.53
C GLY A 299 -0.16 7.60 4.24
N LYS A 300 0.29 7.26 3.01
CA LYS A 300 0.74 5.91 2.64
C LYS A 300 1.77 5.33 3.62
N THR A 301 2.86 6.04 3.85
CA THR A 301 3.91 5.65 4.81
C THR A 301 3.37 5.51 6.24
N THR A 302 2.49 6.43 6.65
CA THR A 302 1.85 6.39 7.98
C THR A 302 0.98 5.14 8.13
N TYR A 303 0.28 4.76 7.06
CA TYR A 303 -0.52 3.56 7.03
C TYR A 303 0.30 2.28 7.16
N LEU A 304 1.42 2.19 6.45
CA LEU A 304 2.33 1.03 6.63
C LEU A 304 2.88 0.95 8.06
N LYS A 305 3.24 2.09 8.64
CA LYS A 305 3.68 2.17 10.04
C LYS A 305 2.57 1.79 11.02
N TYR A 306 1.32 2.18 10.74
CA TYR A 306 0.17 1.72 11.50
C TYR A 306 0.06 0.18 11.49
N LEU A 307 0.18 -0.45 10.33
CA LEU A 307 0.14 -1.92 10.23
C LEU A 307 1.30 -2.58 10.99
N MET A 308 2.51 -1.99 10.94
CA MET A 308 3.65 -2.46 11.74
C MET A 308 3.36 -2.39 13.24
N GLU A 309 2.80 -1.26 13.69
CA GLU A 309 2.46 -1.07 15.10
C GLU A 309 1.36 -2.02 15.57
N MET A 310 0.33 -2.25 14.74
CA MET A 310 -0.72 -3.23 15.05
C MET A 310 -0.15 -4.64 15.10
N TRP A 311 0.77 -5.00 14.21
CA TRP A 311 1.42 -6.31 14.24
C TRP A 311 2.19 -6.57 15.53
N VAL A 312 2.80 -5.54 16.11
CA VAL A 312 3.54 -5.61 17.38
C VAL A 312 2.61 -5.59 18.58
N LYS A 313 1.65 -4.64 18.65
CA LYS A 313 0.85 -4.37 19.85
C LYS A 313 -0.45 -5.14 19.92
N ASP A 314 -1.19 -5.20 18.83
CA ASP A 314 -2.52 -5.83 18.75
C ASP A 314 -2.82 -6.36 17.35
N PRO A 315 -2.23 -7.50 16.96
CA PRO A 315 -2.49 -8.09 15.64
C PRO A 315 -3.95 -8.47 15.40
N SER A 316 -4.76 -8.57 16.46
CA SER A 316 -6.18 -8.94 16.34
C SER A 316 -7.05 -7.79 15.84
N SER A 317 -6.60 -6.55 15.99
CA SER A 317 -7.33 -5.35 15.53
C SER A 317 -7.38 -5.20 14.00
N VAL A 318 -6.47 -5.89 13.29
CA VAL A 318 -6.42 -5.95 11.83
C VAL A 318 -6.65 -7.39 11.38
N PRO A 319 -7.85 -7.71 10.86
CA PRO A 319 -8.16 -9.06 10.40
C PRO A 319 -7.11 -9.60 9.41
N GLY A 320 -6.65 -10.83 9.64
CA GLY A 320 -5.59 -11.47 8.85
C GLY A 320 -4.15 -11.15 9.31
N LEU A 321 -3.92 -10.10 10.10
CA LEU A 321 -2.58 -9.72 10.54
C LEU A 321 -2.03 -10.70 11.60
N GLY A 322 -2.89 -11.26 12.43
CA GLY A 322 -2.50 -12.27 13.42
C GLY A 322 -1.98 -13.58 12.83
N GLN A 323 -2.25 -13.84 11.55
CA GLN A 323 -1.73 -15.00 10.82
C GLN A 323 -0.31 -14.76 10.29
N ILE A 324 0.14 -13.51 10.24
CA ILE A 324 1.46 -13.12 9.74
C ILE A 324 2.50 -13.40 10.83
N GLU A 325 3.40 -14.33 10.54
CA GLU A 325 4.46 -14.73 11.46
C GLU A 325 5.57 -13.70 11.53
N LEU A 326 6.00 -13.19 10.38
CA LEU A 326 7.03 -12.15 10.26
C LEU A 326 6.55 -11.03 9.33
N LEU A 327 6.86 -9.80 9.72
CA LEU A 327 6.57 -8.62 8.95
C LEU A 327 7.87 -7.90 8.60
N PHE A 328 8.14 -7.68 7.30
CA PHE A 328 9.30 -6.95 6.82
C PHE A 328 8.89 -5.60 6.25
N TYR A 329 9.72 -4.58 6.48
CA TYR A 329 9.49 -3.23 5.97
C TYR A 329 10.68 -2.76 5.14
N ILE A 330 10.40 -2.20 3.95
CA ILE A 330 11.38 -1.70 2.99
C ILE A 330 10.96 -0.29 2.55
N GLU A 331 11.91 0.64 2.57
CA GLU A 331 11.75 1.94 1.92
C GLU A 331 12.45 1.92 0.55
N CYS A 332 11.69 2.15 -0.53
CA CYS A 332 12.22 2.09 -1.91
C CYS A 332 13.31 3.10 -2.21
N ARG A 333 13.36 4.20 -1.47
CA ARG A 333 14.41 5.22 -1.61
C ARG A 333 15.75 4.82 -1.00
N ASN A 334 15.82 3.77 -0.16
CA ASN A 334 17.05 3.34 0.50
C ASN A 334 17.93 2.55 -0.46
N PRO A 335 19.11 3.07 -0.89
CA PRO A 335 19.97 2.39 -1.83
C PRO A 335 20.91 1.36 -1.18
N SER A 336 20.88 1.21 0.15
CA SER A 336 21.85 0.38 0.87
C SER A 336 21.55 -1.12 0.84
N ILE A 337 20.34 -1.51 0.41
CA ILE A 337 19.87 -2.89 0.34
C ILE A 337 19.63 -3.23 -1.12
N ALA A 338 20.42 -4.15 -1.67
CA ALA A 338 20.38 -4.52 -3.09
C ALA A 338 19.88 -5.95 -3.34
N SER A 339 19.59 -6.74 -2.31
CA SER A 339 18.99 -8.06 -2.44
C SER A 339 18.08 -8.41 -1.27
N LEU A 340 17.17 -9.35 -1.48
CA LEU A 340 16.29 -9.85 -0.42
C LEU A 340 17.11 -10.53 0.71
N ASP A 341 18.19 -11.21 0.36
CA ASP A 341 19.08 -11.80 1.35
C ASP A 341 19.73 -10.73 2.25
N GLN A 342 20.19 -9.62 1.67
CA GLN A 342 20.72 -8.49 2.45
C GLN A 342 19.64 -7.87 3.34
N LEU A 343 18.40 -7.79 2.87
CA LEU A 343 17.29 -7.31 3.68
C LEU A 343 17.09 -8.21 4.91
N ILE A 344 16.96 -9.52 4.71
CA ILE A 344 16.77 -10.49 5.80
C ILE A 344 17.92 -10.40 6.79
N ARG A 345 19.19 -10.35 6.30
CA ARG A 345 20.37 -10.18 7.16
C ARG A 345 20.35 -8.88 7.95
N SER A 346 19.85 -7.80 7.39
CA SER A 346 19.81 -6.51 8.07
C SER A 346 18.72 -6.43 9.13
N LEU A 347 17.59 -7.11 8.90
CA LEU A 347 16.45 -7.14 9.80
C LEU A 347 16.62 -8.18 10.92
N LEU A 348 17.28 -9.30 10.62
CA LEU A 348 17.48 -10.43 11.53
C LEU A 348 18.96 -10.66 11.81
N HIS A 349 19.68 -9.56 12.11
CA HIS A 349 21.13 -9.61 12.36
C HIS A 349 21.51 -10.38 13.63
N ASP A 350 20.72 -10.23 14.69
CA ASP A 350 20.99 -10.80 16.00
C ASP A 350 20.31 -12.17 16.19
N THR A 351 19.28 -12.51 15.41
CA THR A 351 18.55 -13.79 15.48
C THR A 351 19.48 -15.00 15.38
N PRO A 352 20.40 -15.12 14.41
CA PRO A 352 21.31 -16.26 14.31
C PRO A 352 22.18 -16.44 15.56
N ARG A 353 22.65 -15.32 16.14
CA ARG A 353 23.46 -15.32 17.37
C ARG A 353 22.65 -15.69 18.60
N ASN A 354 21.43 -15.17 18.75
CA ASN A 354 20.58 -15.38 19.89
C ASN A 354 20.18 -16.87 20.05
N ILE A 355 19.97 -17.57 18.95
CA ILE A 355 19.59 -18.98 18.94
C ILE A 355 20.76 -19.91 18.62
N ASN A 356 21.95 -19.35 18.32
CA ASN A 356 23.14 -20.09 17.95
C ASN A 356 22.95 -21.04 16.74
N VAL A 357 22.49 -20.48 15.64
CA VAL A 357 22.21 -21.16 14.37
C VAL A 357 22.90 -20.37 13.25
N GLU A 358 23.37 -21.07 12.22
CA GLU A 358 23.93 -20.41 11.05
C GLU A 358 22.87 -19.58 10.32
N TYR A 359 23.27 -18.47 9.73
CA TYR A 359 22.36 -17.55 9.06
C TYR A 359 21.57 -18.25 7.93
N ASP A 360 22.19 -19.14 7.16
CA ASP A 360 21.54 -19.78 6.03
C ASP A 360 20.33 -20.62 6.47
N HIS A 361 20.39 -21.24 7.63
CA HIS A 361 19.27 -21.96 8.22
C HIS A 361 18.14 -21.01 8.70
N VAL A 362 18.50 -19.87 9.25
CA VAL A 362 17.51 -18.83 9.59
C VAL A 362 16.80 -18.35 8.34
N ARG A 363 17.57 -18.04 7.28
CA ARG A 363 17.02 -17.59 6.00
C ARG A 363 16.07 -18.62 5.39
N GLU A 364 16.48 -19.89 5.35
CA GLU A 364 15.63 -20.98 4.80
C GLU A 364 14.33 -21.12 5.60
N SER A 365 14.43 -21.18 6.93
CA SER A 365 13.26 -21.29 7.80
C SER A 365 12.32 -20.09 7.65
N VAL A 366 12.86 -18.88 7.57
CA VAL A 366 12.09 -17.65 7.40
C VAL A 366 11.28 -17.68 6.10
N LEU A 367 11.86 -18.12 4.98
CA LEU A 367 11.16 -18.17 3.69
C LEU A 367 9.99 -19.18 3.64
N HIS A 368 9.89 -20.08 4.61
CA HIS A 368 8.76 -21.01 4.76
C HIS A 368 7.65 -20.49 5.69
N MET A 369 7.89 -19.37 6.37
CA MET A 369 6.91 -18.73 7.27
C MET A 369 5.91 -17.87 6.52
N GLN A 370 4.80 -17.53 7.19
CA GLN A 370 3.84 -16.56 6.69
C GLN A 370 4.39 -15.14 6.82
N ILE A 371 4.85 -14.57 5.71
CA ILE A 371 5.52 -13.27 5.68
C ILE A 371 4.63 -12.22 5.00
N LEU A 372 4.57 -11.05 5.62
CA LEU A 372 4.07 -9.84 4.98
C LEU A 372 5.25 -8.88 4.74
N ILE A 373 5.47 -8.50 3.48
CA ILE A 373 6.48 -7.52 3.12
C ILE A 373 5.78 -6.20 2.79
N LEU A 374 6.03 -5.18 3.59
CA LEU A 374 5.58 -3.81 3.38
C LEU A 374 6.64 -3.05 2.60
N ILE A 375 6.29 -2.53 1.43
CA ILE A 375 7.19 -1.83 0.52
C ILE A 375 6.68 -0.40 0.33
N ASP A 376 7.42 0.56 0.87
CA ASP A 376 7.01 1.95 0.88
C ASP A 376 7.63 2.76 -0.26
N GLY A 377 6.76 3.44 -1.04
CA GLY A 377 7.17 4.46 -1.99
C GLY A 377 7.82 3.95 -3.28
N PHE A 378 7.16 3.09 -4.04
CA PHE A 378 7.68 2.61 -5.34
C PHE A 378 7.93 3.73 -6.36
N ASP A 379 7.27 4.86 -6.24
CA ASP A 379 7.54 6.06 -7.05
C ASP A 379 8.93 6.66 -6.79
N GLU A 380 9.56 6.33 -5.65
CA GLU A 380 10.92 6.72 -5.26
C GLU A 380 11.95 5.59 -5.46
N VAL A 381 11.59 4.53 -6.21
CA VAL A 381 12.42 3.33 -6.38
C VAL A 381 13.75 3.64 -7.07
N ASN A 382 14.85 3.15 -6.47
CA ASN A 382 16.17 3.10 -7.08
C ASN A 382 16.48 1.69 -7.62
N GLU A 383 17.61 1.51 -8.30
CA GLU A 383 17.97 0.23 -8.93
C GLU A 383 18.14 -0.90 -7.89
N ALA A 384 18.78 -0.61 -6.75
CA ALA A 384 18.98 -1.59 -5.69
C ALA A 384 17.65 -2.08 -5.12
N SER A 385 16.76 -1.15 -4.74
CA SER A 385 15.43 -1.49 -4.22
C SER A 385 14.57 -2.20 -5.26
N ARG A 386 14.71 -1.85 -6.54
CA ARG A 386 14.01 -2.52 -7.64
C ARG A 386 14.36 -4.00 -7.69
N GLN A 387 15.64 -4.35 -7.53
CA GLN A 387 16.08 -5.74 -7.51
C GLN A 387 15.45 -6.49 -6.32
N VAL A 388 15.46 -5.91 -5.12
CA VAL A 388 14.83 -6.51 -3.93
C VAL A 388 13.34 -6.78 -4.17
N ILE A 389 12.63 -5.81 -4.77
CA ILE A 389 11.21 -5.97 -5.07
C ILE A 389 10.97 -7.10 -6.08
N GLN A 390 11.81 -7.18 -7.12
CA GLN A 390 11.72 -8.26 -8.11
C GLN A 390 11.95 -9.63 -7.46
N GLU A 391 12.99 -9.77 -6.62
CA GLU A 391 13.23 -11.01 -5.88
C GLU A 391 12.05 -11.38 -4.99
N ALA A 392 11.48 -10.42 -4.25
CA ALA A 392 10.30 -10.63 -3.40
C ALA A 392 9.04 -11.05 -4.20
N LEU A 393 8.83 -10.46 -5.37
CA LEU A 393 7.71 -10.81 -6.26
C LEU A 393 7.81 -12.22 -6.83
N HIS A 394 9.01 -12.81 -6.90
CA HIS A 394 9.23 -14.17 -7.39
C HIS A 394 9.12 -15.24 -6.28
N LEU A 395 8.99 -14.85 -5.01
CA LEU A 395 8.73 -15.79 -3.92
C LEU A 395 7.37 -16.46 -4.07
N PRO A 396 7.15 -17.68 -3.52
CA PRO A 396 5.86 -18.35 -3.56
C PRO A 396 4.74 -17.51 -2.91
N GLY A 397 3.61 -17.32 -3.60
CA GLY A 397 2.48 -16.51 -3.14
C GLY A 397 1.72 -17.07 -1.94
N ASP A 398 1.85 -18.37 -1.68
CA ASP A 398 1.11 -19.01 -0.58
C ASP A 398 1.63 -18.61 0.81
N ASN A 399 2.94 -18.31 0.91
CA ASN A 399 3.58 -17.94 2.18
C ASN A 399 3.95 -16.46 2.26
N VAL A 400 4.11 -15.78 1.12
CA VAL A 400 4.60 -14.40 1.08
C VAL A 400 3.59 -13.48 0.43
N ARG A 401 3.06 -12.55 1.21
CA ARG A 401 2.20 -11.46 0.75
C ARG A 401 2.98 -10.16 0.70
N LEU A 402 2.69 -9.34 -0.32
CA LEU A 402 3.31 -8.03 -0.49
C LEU A 402 2.25 -6.92 -0.44
N LEU A 403 2.57 -5.86 0.29
CA LEU A 403 1.78 -4.63 0.26
C LEU A 403 2.71 -3.50 -0.15
N LEU A 404 2.46 -2.94 -1.33
CA LEU A 404 3.28 -1.88 -1.92
C LEU A 404 2.52 -0.57 -1.93
N THR A 405 3.20 0.52 -1.66
CA THR A 405 2.65 1.86 -1.83
C THR A 405 3.28 2.57 -3.03
N THR A 406 2.48 3.34 -3.76
CA THR A 406 2.96 4.10 -4.92
C THR A 406 2.10 5.33 -5.20
N ARG A 407 2.59 6.22 -6.08
CA ARG A 407 1.78 7.29 -6.66
C ARG A 407 1.10 6.82 -7.95
N PRO A 408 -0.01 7.48 -8.38
CA PRO A 408 -0.71 7.13 -9.60
C PRO A 408 0.19 7.09 -10.84
N GLY A 409 1.17 7.99 -10.91
CA GLY A 409 2.11 8.08 -12.03
C GLY A 409 3.00 6.86 -12.24
N SER A 410 3.30 6.10 -11.18
CA SER A 410 4.18 4.94 -11.22
C SER A 410 3.44 3.60 -11.21
N LEU A 411 2.10 3.61 -11.13
CA LEU A 411 1.29 2.40 -11.07
C LEU A 411 1.48 1.49 -12.28
N SER A 412 1.56 2.05 -13.48
CA SER A 412 1.76 1.27 -14.71
C SER A 412 3.11 0.53 -14.72
N ALA A 413 4.17 1.21 -14.27
CA ALA A 413 5.51 0.63 -14.16
C ALA A 413 5.56 -0.48 -13.10
N LEU A 414 4.94 -0.24 -11.92
CA LEU A 414 4.81 -1.25 -10.88
C LEU A 414 3.98 -2.45 -11.35
N SER A 415 2.87 -2.18 -12.02
CA SER A 415 1.98 -3.23 -12.56
C SER A 415 2.66 -4.13 -13.58
N ALA A 416 3.59 -3.59 -14.37
CA ALA A 416 4.38 -4.34 -15.34
C ALA A 416 5.45 -5.24 -14.68
N LEU A 417 5.88 -4.92 -13.45
CA LEU A 417 6.82 -5.74 -12.69
C LEU A 417 6.18 -6.95 -12.01
N VAL A 418 4.87 -6.86 -11.69
CA VAL A 418 4.16 -7.96 -11.01
C VAL A 418 3.96 -9.14 -11.98
N PRO A 419 4.49 -10.33 -11.67
CA PRO A 419 4.33 -11.50 -12.52
C PRO A 419 2.87 -11.90 -12.70
N HIS A 420 2.51 -12.45 -13.86
CA HIS A 420 1.13 -12.83 -14.20
C HIS A 420 0.53 -13.92 -13.30
N ASN A 421 1.37 -14.74 -12.69
CA ASN A 421 0.96 -15.78 -11.75
C ASN A 421 0.66 -15.25 -10.34
N ARG A 422 0.94 -13.98 -10.05
CA ARG A 422 0.64 -13.34 -8.76
C ARG A 422 -0.73 -12.64 -8.82
N ARG A 423 -1.54 -12.88 -7.80
CA ARG A 423 -2.89 -12.31 -7.66
C ARG A 423 -2.78 -10.87 -7.14
N ARG A 424 -2.88 -9.91 -8.05
CA ARG A 424 -2.77 -8.48 -7.77
C ARG A 424 -4.12 -7.84 -7.48
N LEU A 425 -4.15 -6.92 -6.50
CA LEU A 425 -5.27 -6.01 -6.22
C LEU A 425 -4.74 -4.59 -6.04
N VAL A 426 -5.40 -3.61 -6.62
CA VAL A 426 -5.05 -2.19 -6.53
C VAL A 426 -6.13 -1.48 -5.72
N LEU A 427 -5.70 -0.70 -4.72
CA LEU A 427 -6.52 0.06 -3.82
C LEU A 427 -6.12 1.54 -3.86
N LEU A 428 -7.10 2.42 -3.97
CA LEU A 428 -6.88 3.87 -3.98
C LEU A 428 -7.03 4.42 -2.57
N LEU A 429 -6.05 5.18 -2.13
CA LEU A 429 -6.05 5.92 -0.86
C LEU A 429 -6.36 7.38 -1.14
N GLU A 430 -7.55 7.82 -0.77
CA GLU A 430 -8.04 9.19 -1.02
C GLU A 430 -7.76 10.14 0.15
N GLY A 431 -7.10 9.66 1.20
CA GLY A 431 -6.77 10.44 2.40
C GLY A 431 -7.90 10.45 3.43
N ILE A 432 -7.96 11.50 4.24
CA ILE A 432 -8.98 11.68 5.28
C ILE A 432 -10.20 12.35 4.66
N THR A 433 -11.36 11.73 4.82
CA THR A 433 -12.61 12.30 4.28
C THR A 433 -13.07 13.51 5.11
N LYS A 434 -13.85 14.37 4.49
CA LYS A 434 -14.35 15.62 5.10
C LYS A 434 -14.97 15.43 6.48
N GLU A 435 -15.75 14.34 6.67
CA GLU A 435 -16.41 14.01 7.93
C GLU A 435 -15.42 13.79 9.08
N HIS A 436 -14.18 13.44 8.74
CA HIS A 436 -13.13 13.13 9.69
C HIS A 436 -12.09 14.25 9.85
N HIS A 437 -12.18 15.35 9.07
CA HIS A 437 -11.25 16.48 9.16
C HIS A 437 -11.24 17.09 10.56
N SER A 438 -12.42 17.44 11.12
CA SER A 438 -12.52 17.99 12.47
C SER A 438 -12.02 17.02 13.54
N GLN A 439 -12.27 15.70 13.37
CA GLN A 439 -11.77 14.69 14.31
C GLN A 439 -10.25 14.60 14.30
N PHE A 440 -9.64 14.57 13.09
CA PHE A 440 -8.19 14.53 12.94
C PHE A 440 -7.53 15.77 13.53
N ALA A 441 -8.04 16.96 13.15
CA ALA A 441 -7.55 18.24 13.64
C ALA A 441 -7.71 18.38 15.16
N GLY A 442 -8.84 17.90 15.71
CA GLY A 442 -9.08 17.88 17.15
C GLY A 442 -8.06 17.03 17.92
N ARG A 443 -7.72 15.82 17.41
CA ARG A 443 -6.67 14.96 17.99
C ARG A 443 -5.28 15.60 17.95
N LEU A 444 -4.98 16.31 16.85
CA LEU A 444 -3.75 17.10 16.77
C LEU A 444 -3.74 18.22 17.83
N CYS A 445 -4.83 18.97 18.00
CA CYS A 445 -4.94 19.99 19.03
C CYS A 445 -4.75 19.39 20.43
N GLU A 446 -5.35 18.24 20.72
CA GLU A 446 -5.16 17.55 22.00
C GLU A 446 -3.71 17.16 22.25
N SER A 447 -2.97 16.79 21.21
CA SER A 447 -1.57 16.40 21.31
C SER A 447 -0.63 17.60 21.47
N PHE A 448 -0.97 18.77 20.94
CA PHE A 448 -0.07 19.92 20.85
C PHE A 448 -0.45 21.11 21.71
N VAL A 449 -1.71 21.21 22.17
CA VAL A 449 -2.20 22.30 23.00
C VAL A 449 -2.56 21.77 24.39
N PRO A 450 -1.67 21.92 25.38
CA PRO A 450 -1.92 21.41 26.74
C PRO A 450 -3.07 22.15 27.47
N ASP A 451 -3.19 23.46 27.22
CA ASP A 451 -4.19 24.34 27.83
C ASP A 451 -5.57 24.07 27.23
N GLU A 452 -6.57 23.79 28.08
CA GLU A 452 -7.92 23.41 27.66
C GLU A 452 -8.74 24.57 27.08
N ASP A 453 -8.55 25.79 27.62
CA ASP A 453 -9.27 26.98 27.16
C ASP A 453 -8.75 27.39 25.78
N ILE A 454 -7.43 27.37 25.59
CA ILE A 454 -6.81 27.65 24.30
C ILE A 454 -7.22 26.56 23.29
N ARG A 455 -7.23 25.29 23.71
CA ARG A 455 -7.65 24.17 22.87
C ARG A 455 -9.07 24.30 22.36
N THR A 456 -9.98 24.74 23.23
CA THR A 456 -11.39 24.96 22.86
C THR A 456 -11.52 26.09 21.85
N THR A 457 -10.83 27.20 22.05
CA THR A 457 -10.81 28.33 21.12
C THR A 457 -10.26 27.92 19.74
N VAL A 458 -9.15 27.19 19.72
CA VAL A 458 -8.53 26.68 18.49
C VAL A 458 -9.46 25.70 17.78
N LYS A 459 -10.12 24.79 18.49
CA LYS A 459 -11.08 23.84 17.88
C LYS A 459 -12.25 24.58 17.23
N MET A 460 -12.83 25.58 17.89
CA MET A 460 -13.93 26.39 17.33
C MET A 460 -13.49 27.13 16.06
N ALA A 461 -12.34 27.83 16.13
CA ALA A 461 -11.77 28.49 14.96
C ALA A 461 -11.50 27.54 13.81
N MET A 462 -11.05 26.34 14.13
CA MET A 462 -10.77 25.30 13.14
C MET A 462 -12.03 24.77 12.45
N GLU A 463 -13.09 24.49 13.19
CA GLU A 463 -14.36 24.03 12.63
C GLU A 463 -14.97 25.06 11.70
N GLU A 464 -14.97 26.35 12.11
CA GLU A 464 -15.41 27.44 11.27
C GLU A 464 -14.59 27.56 9.99
N GLN A 465 -13.26 27.48 10.09
CA GLN A 465 -12.38 27.62 8.95
C GLN A 465 -12.41 26.40 8.02
N LEU A 466 -12.52 25.20 8.56
CA LEU A 466 -12.69 23.99 7.74
C LEU A 466 -13.98 24.07 6.90
N ALA A 467 -15.08 24.51 7.49
CA ALA A 467 -16.34 24.71 6.77
C ALA A 467 -16.21 25.73 5.63
N ARG A 468 -15.49 26.84 5.88
CA ARG A 468 -15.25 27.90 4.88
C ARG A 468 -14.32 27.43 3.76
N LEU A 469 -13.19 26.82 4.12
CA LEU A 469 -12.14 26.46 3.17
C LEU A 469 -12.42 25.21 2.35
N ASP A 470 -13.35 24.40 2.79
CA ASP A 470 -13.78 23.21 2.06
C ASP A 470 -14.26 23.56 0.63
N THR A 471 -14.85 24.75 0.48
CA THR A 471 -15.30 25.26 -0.82
C THR A 471 -14.13 25.62 -1.76
N TYR A 472 -12.98 26.04 -1.21
CA TYR A 472 -11.83 26.51 -2.00
C TYR A 472 -10.71 25.50 -2.10
N LEU A 473 -10.39 24.80 -1.01
CA LEU A 473 -9.29 23.83 -0.95
C LEU A 473 -9.75 22.40 -1.29
N GLY A 474 -11.05 22.13 -1.18
CA GLY A 474 -11.66 20.87 -1.59
C GLY A 474 -10.86 19.64 -1.15
N THR A 475 -10.51 18.78 -2.09
CA THR A 475 -9.73 17.55 -1.82
C THR A 475 -8.30 17.79 -1.32
N HIS A 476 -7.75 19.01 -1.38
CA HIS A 476 -6.42 19.29 -0.84
C HIS A 476 -6.33 19.04 0.67
N LEU A 477 -7.42 19.29 1.41
CA LEU A 477 -7.50 19.02 2.86
C LEU A 477 -7.68 17.53 3.18
N ASN A 478 -8.05 16.69 2.21
CA ASN A 478 -8.05 15.23 2.39
C ASN A 478 -6.63 14.69 2.64
N SER A 479 -5.60 15.44 2.22
CA SER A 479 -4.21 15.08 2.52
C SER A 479 -3.94 15.28 4.01
N PRO A 480 -3.62 14.21 4.78
CA PRO A 480 -3.25 14.33 6.19
C PRO A 480 -2.12 15.33 6.43
N LEU A 481 -1.17 15.43 5.49
CA LEU A 481 -0.10 16.41 5.58
C LEU A 481 -0.65 17.84 5.53
N ASN A 482 -1.44 18.16 4.52
CA ASN A 482 -2.00 19.50 4.36
C ASN A 482 -2.92 19.87 5.54
N LEU A 483 -3.71 18.91 6.00
CA LEU A 483 -4.58 19.10 7.15
C LEU A 483 -3.77 19.32 8.45
N THR A 484 -2.66 18.59 8.62
CA THR A 484 -1.72 18.82 9.72
C THR A 484 -1.12 20.23 9.66
N LEU A 485 -0.61 20.63 8.49
CA LEU A 485 -0.01 21.95 8.29
C LEU A 485 -1.02 23.08 8.54
N PHE A 486 -2.22 22.91 8.04
CA PHE A 486 -3.33 23.82 8.27
C PHE A 486 -3.68 23.92 9.75
N THR A 487 -3.81 22.78 10.45
CA THR A 487 -4.06 22.76 11.89
C THR A 487 -2.98 23.50 12.67
N MET A 488 -1.71 23.29 12.31
CA MET A 488 -0.59 23.95 12.97
C MET A 488 -0.59 25.48 12.76
N LEU A 489 -0.96 25.93 11.58
CA LEU A 489 -1.09 27.36 11.31
C LEU A 489 -2.19 28.00 12.17
N ILE A 490 -3.34 27.34 12.33
CA ILE A 490 -4.43 27.84 13.19
C ILE A 490 -4.04 27.81 14.68
N ILE A 491 -3.32 26.77 15.13
CA ILE A 491 -2.80 26.71 16.51
C ILE A 491 -1.86 27.89 16.78
N GLN A 492 -1.05 28.29 15.81
CA GLN A 492 -0.09 29.39 15.91
C GLN A 492 -0.79 30.75 15.87
N ASP A 493 -1.73 30.96 14.94
CA ASP A 493 -2.50 32.17 14.76
C ASP A 493 -3.88 31.86 14.17
N PRO A 494 -4.94 31.86 14.98
CA PRO A 494 -6.30 31.62 14.51
C PRO A 494 -6.80 32.57 13.43
N THR A 495 -6.20 33.77 13.30
CA THR A 495 -6.62 34.80 12.34
C THR A 495 -5.97 34.68 10.96
N ILE A 496 -4.90 33.90 10.84
CA ILE A 496 -4.09 33.75 9.61
C ILE A 496 -4.88 33.15 8.43
N THR A 497 -5.99 32.52 8.75
CA THR A 497 -6.81 31.76 7.79
C THR A 497 -7.57 32.59 6.78
N GLU A 498 -7.74 33.88 7.03
CA GLU A 498 -8.41 34.79 6.09
C GLU A 498 -7.69 34.92 4.74
N THR A 499 -6.38 34.70 4.74
CA THR A 499 -5.52 34.77 3.56
C THR A 499 -5.29 33.43 2.86
N LEU A 500 -5.77 32.33 3.43
CA LEU A 500 -5.58 30.97 2.89
C LEU A 500 -6.67 30.64 1.87
N THR A 501 -6.35 30.75 0.58
CA THR A 501 -7.27 30.40 -0.51
C THR A 501 -6.73 29.31 -1.43
N THR A 502 -5.41 29.00 -1.38
CA THR A 502 -4.76 28.05 -2.28
C THR A 502 -3.71 27.22 -1.55
N ALA A 503 -3.33 26.07 -2.15
CA ALA A 503 -2.27 25.22 -1.60
C ALA A 503 -0.91 25.94 -1.59
N THR A 504 -0.61 26.74 -2.59
CA THR A 504 0.60 27.58 -2.64
C THR A 504 0.61 28.59 -1.49
N ALA A 505 -0.54 29.21 -1.18
CA ALA A 505 -0.65 30.12 -0.04
C ALA A 505 -0.30 29.41 1.29
N LEU A 506 -0.79 28.19 1.48
CA LEU A 506 -0.48 27.36 2.64
C LEU A 506 1.03 27.12 2.78
N TYR A 507 1.71 26.69 1.70
CA TYR A 507 3.16 26.45 1.75
C TYR A 507 3.99 27.73 1.94
N VAL A 508 3.55 28.86 1.39
CA VAL A 508 4.19 30.17 1.64
C VAL A 508 4.13 30.53 3.12
N LEU A 509 2.95 30.41 3.73
CA LEU A 509 2.78 30.72 5.16
C LEU A 509 3.54 29.74 6.05
N LEU A 510 3.54 28.46 5.70
CA LEU A 510 4.32 27.45 6.39
C LEU A 510 5.81 27.76 6.37
N THR A 511 6.37 28.08 5.21
CA THR A 511 7.79 28.41 5.09
C THR A 511 8.13 29.64 5.92
N LYS A 512 7.28 30.65 5.89
CA LYS A 512 7.44 31.84 6.73
C LYS A 512 7.50 31.47 8.20
N LEU A 513 6.59 30.64 8.69
CA LEU A 513 6.55 30.17 10.07
C LEU A 513 7.83 29.40 10.45
N VAL A 514 8.30 28.51 9.58
CA VAL A 514 9.56 27.75 9.79
C VAL A 514 10.75 28.72 9.91
N THR A 515 10.83 29.69 9.02
CA THR A 515 11.91 30.70 9.03
C THR A 515 11.88 31.56 10.28
N GLU A 516 10.73 32.00 10.73
CA GLU A 516 10.56 32.76 11.97
C GLU A 516 10.98 31.98 13.19
N LYS A 517 10.53 30.73 13.34
CA LYS A 517 10.91 29.84 14.44
C LYS A 517 12.41 29.49 14.40
N LEU A 518 12.96 29.28 13.23
CA LEU A 518 14.37 29.04 13.04
C LEU A 518 15.19 30.26 13.47
N THR A 519 14.77 31.44 13.04
CA THR A 519 15.40 32.72 13.41
C THR A 519 15.40 32.92 14.93
N GLU A 520 14.26 32.67 15.59
CA GLU A 520 14.16 32.77 17.06
C GLU A 520 15.14 31.80 17.75
N ARG A 521 15.24 30.55 17.28
CA ARG A 521 16.12 29.53 17.87
C ARG A 521 17.59 29.89 17.70
N ILE A 522 17.98 30.33 16.52
CA ILE A 522 19.37 30.67 16.23
C ILE A 522 19.74 31.95 16.97
N SER A 523 18.88 32.99 17.02
CA SER A 523 19.13 34.23 17.73
C SER A 523 19.36 34.02 19.25
N ARG A 524 18.78 32.96 19.82
CA ARG A 524 19.06 32.58 21.23
C ARG A 524 20.47 32.01 21.44
N LYS A 525 21.10 31.49 20.39
CA LYS A 525 22.41 30.85 20.43
C LYS A 525 23.52 31.73 19.91
N VAL A 526 23.22 32.56 18.91
CA VAL A 526 24.18 33.41 18.21
C VAL A 526 23.59 34.81 18.11
N TRP A 527 24.29 35.79 18.64
CA TRP A 527 23.92 37.20 18.46
C TRP A 527 24.48 37.72 17.13
N ASP A 528 23.63 37.89 16.15
CA ASP A 528 23.98 38.36 14.81
C ASP A 528 22.82 39.23 14.28
N PRO A 529 23.05 40.53 14.04
CA PRO A 529 21.99 41.44 13.55
C PRO A 529 21.50 41.05 12.14
N ASP A 530 22.31 40.36 11.35
CA ASP A 530 21.99 39.98 9.95
C ASP A 530 21.45 38.54 9.83
N ILE A 531 21.11 37.91 10.94
CA ILE A 531 20.74 36.51 10.98
C ILE A 531 19.58 36.16 10.03
N THR A 532 18.56 36.97 9.98
CA THR A 532 17.38 36.81 9.09
C THR A 532 17.81 36.79 7.61
N HIS A 533 18.68 37.76 7.25
CA HIS A 533 19.18 37.83 5.89
C HIS A 533 20.03 36.60 5.52
N LYS A 534 20.88 36.15 6.45
CA LYS A 534 21.72 34.93 6.24
C LYS A 534 20.86 33.68 6.11
N ILE A 535 19.81 33.54 6.91
CA ILE A 535 18.86 32.43 6.78
C ILE A 535 18.17 32.47 5.40
N SER A 536 17.74 33.64 4.93
CA SER A 536 17.17 33.81 3.58
C SER A 536 18.15 33.40 2.49
N GLN A 537 19.44 33.76 2.60
CA GLN A 537 20.47 33.32 1.66
C GLN A 537 20.66 31.78 1.68
N PHE A 538 20.55 31.15 2.84
CA PHE A 538 20.58 29.69 2.94
C PHE A 538 19.36 29.05 2.28
N GLU A 539 18.15 29.60 2.51
CA GLU A 539 16.93 29.14 1.85
C GLU A 539 17.04 29.22 0.33
N ASP A 540 17.51 30.36 -0.21
CA ASP A 540 17.70 30.56 -1.64
C ASP A 540 18.64 29.53 -2.23
N TYR A 541 19.73 29.22 -1.52
CA TYR A 541 20.66 28.18 -1.92
C TYR A 541 20.05 26.78 -1.84
N SER A 542 19.33 26.47 -0.77
CA SER A 542 18.61 25.20 -0.58
C SER A 542 17.57 24.97 -1.69
N ASP A 543 16.84 26.01 -2.08
CA ASP A 543 15.83 25.93 -3.15
C ASP A 543 16.50 25.62 -4.50
N SER A 544 17.64 26.24 -4.79
CA SER A 544 18.41 25.95 -6.03
C SER A 544 18.88 24.49 -6.08
N LEU A 545 19.17 23.90 -4.92
CA LEU A 545 19.48 22.48 -4.83
C LEU A 545 18.25 21.59 -5.02
N ALA A 546 17.06 22.03 -4.60
CA ALA A 546 15.83 21.29 -4.81
C ALA A 546 15.54 21.04 -6.30
N LEU A 547 15.72 22.06 -7.16
CA LEU A 547 15.59 21.91 -8.60
C LEU A 547 16.62 20.91 -9.16
N ARG A 548 17.89 21.00 -8.73
CA ARG A 548 18.92 20.05 -9.15
C ARG A 548 18.61 18.62 -8.73
N ALA A 549 18.18 18.44 -7.49
CA ALA A 549 17.79 17.14 -6.96
C ALA A 549 16.59 16.55 -7.70
N MET A 550 15.57 17.36 -8.01
CA MET A 550 14.43 16.91 -8.81
C MET A 550 14.84 16.49 -10.21
N LYS A 551 15.71 17.26 -10.90
CA LYS A 551 16.23 16.90 -12.22
C LYS A 551 16.95 15.55 -12.21
N ARG A 552 17.71 15.26 -11.14
CA ARG A 552 18.46 14.02 -10.98
C ARG A 552 17.66 12.86 -10.35
N ARG A 553 16.42 13.07 -9.97
CA ARG A 553 15.57 12.10 -9.22
C ARG A 553 16.18 11.74 -7.85
N GLU A 554 16.83 12.70 -7.21
CA GLU A 554 17.37 12.54 -5.87
C GLU A 554 16.28 12.81 -4.82
N TYR A 555 15.71 11.75 -4.31
CA TYR A 555 14.75 11.83 -3.18
C TYR A 555 15.45 11.80 -1.83
N GLU A 556 16.60 11.14 -1.77
CA GLU A 556 17.57 11.21 -0.68
C GLU A 556 18.77 12.04 -1.18
N LEU A 557 19.18 13.03 -0.39
CA LEU A 557 20.26 13.93 -0.79
C LEU A 557 21.59 13.16 -0.85
N LEU A 558 22.27 13.27 -1.96
CA LEU A 558 23.61 12.70 -2.11
C LEU A 558 24.59 13.33 -1.10
N PRO A 559 25.62 12.60 -0.66
CA PRO A 559 26.63 13.12 0.27
C PRO A 559 27.22 14.46 -0.18
N ASP A 560 27.47 14.61 -1.47
CA ASP A 560 28.02 15.86 -2.05
C ASP A 560 27.03 17.02 -1.90
N THR A 561 25.73 16.78 -2.09
CA THR A 561 24.68 17.78 -1.90
C THR A 561 24.58 18.21 -0.43
N VAL A 562 24.67 17.24 0.49
CA VAL A 562 24.71 17.50 1.95
C VAL A 562 25.93 18.32 2.33
N GLU A 563 27.11 18.00 1.77
CA GLU A 563 28.34 18.76 2.04
C GLU A 563 28.28 20.18 1.46
N CYS A 564 27.64 20.36 0.29
CA CYS A 564 27.37 21.70 -0.25
C CYS A 564 26.49 22.52 0.71
N LEU A 565 25.42 21.96 1.27
CA LEU A 565 24.56 22.62 2.25
C LEU A 565 25.35 22.98 3.52
N ARG A 566 26.14 22.06 4.06
CA ARG A 566 27.02 22.29 5.22
C ARG A 566 28.06 23.35 4.93
N GLY A 567 28.64 23.33 3.71
CA GLY A 567 29.54 24.37 3.25
C GLY A 567 28.93 25.75 3.26
N LYS A 568 27.69 25.86 2.76
CA LYS A 568 26.93 27.12 2.78
C LYS A 568 26.62 27.59 4.21
N CYS A 569 26.27 26.68 5.12
CA CYS A 569 26.10 27.04 6.53
C CYS A 569 27.38 27.61 7.13
N ARG A 570 28.55 27.00 6.83
CA ARG A 570 29.89 27.51 7.31
C ARG A 570 30.21 28.86 6.71
N GLU A 571 29.96 29.08 5.42
CA GLU A 571 30.15 30.36 4.73
C GLU A 571 29.33 31.48 5.40
N LEU A 572 28.10 31.19 5.77
CA LEU A 572 27.19 32.15 6.40
C LEU A 572 27.39 32.29 7.92
N GLY A 573 28.24 31.46 8.53
CA GLY A 573 28.42 31.43 9.99
C GLY A 573 27.20 30.93 10.76
N LEU A 574 26.34 30.11 10.14
CA LEU A 574 25.12 29.58 10.73
C LEU A 574 25.29 28.16 11.28
N PRO A 575 24.61 27.78 12.37
CA PRO A 575 24.68 26.43 12.93
C PRO A 575 23.99 25.44 12.00
N HIS A 576 24.79 24.57 11.37
CA HIS A 576 24.30 23.65 10.34
C HIS A 576 23.27 22.64 10.85
N GLU A 577 23.34 22.21 12.11
CA GLU A 577 22.37 21.26 12.68
C GLU A 577 20.97 21.83 12.75
N GLU A 578 20.84 23.11 13.14
CA GLU A 578 19.55 23.80 13.23
C GLU A 578 18.92 23.98 11.85
N LEU A 579 19.73 24.45 10.86
CA LEU A 579 19.23 24.64 9.50
C LEU A 579 18.88 23.30 8.84
N MET A 580 19.77 22.32 8.94
CA MET A 580 19.51 21.00 8.35
C MET A 580 18.25 20.36 8.95
N SER A 581 18.01 20.51 10.26
CA SER A 581 16.82 19.98 10.91
C SER A 581 15.54 20.73 10.54
N ALA A 582 15.63 22.00 10.17
CA ALA A 582 14.47 22.81 9.78
C ALA A 582 13.94 22.46 8.39
N PHE A 583 14.80 22.06 7.46
CA PHE A 583 14.44 21.82 6.06
C PHE A 583 14.50 20.35 5.64
N PHE A 584 15.20 19.50 6.39
CA PHE A 584 15.49 18.13 6.01
C PHE A 584 15.24 17.14 7.17
N THR A 585 14.76 15.96 6.85
CA THR A 585 14.69 14.84 7.78
C THR A 585 16.02 14.09 7.74
N ALA A 586 16.66 13.96 8.89
CA ALA A 586 17.87 13.16 9.06
C ALA A 586 17.51 11.72 9.46
N ARG A 587 18.14 10.74 8.84
CA ARG A 587 17.99 9.32 9.15
C ARG A 587 19.34 8.66 9.33
N SER A 588 19.46 7.80 10.35
CA SER A 588 20.65 6.99 10.55
C SER A 588 20.48 5.66 9.83
N CYS A 589 21.26 5.45 8.78
CA CYS A 589 21.30 4.18 8.03
C CYS A 589 22.60 3.43 8.37
N ARG A 590 22.51 2.14 8.68
CA ARG A 590 23.71 1.31 8.86
C ARG A 590 24.26 0.91 7.48
N ARG A 591 25.52 1.28 7.21
CA ARG A 591 26.30 0.77 6.07
C ARG A 591 27.46 -0.07 6.62
N GLY A 592 27.28 -1.37 6.71
CA GLY A 592 28.23 -2.27 7.35
C GLY A 592 28.41 -1.93 8.85
N PRO A 593 29.63 -1.78 9.37
CA PRO A 593 29.87 -1.44 10.77
C PRO A 593 29.62 0.04 11.10
N PHE A 594 29.37 0.89 10.08
CA PHE A 594 29.23 2.33 10.26
C PHE A 594 27.79 2.78 10.18
N SER A 595 27.39 3.69 11.07
CA SER A 595 26.13 4.42 10.97
C SER A 595 26.35 5.68 10.14
N VAL A 596 25.67 5.81 9.01
CA VAL A 596 25.73 6.97 8.10
C VAL A 596 24.44 7.76 8.23
N LEU A 597 24.56 9.08 8.41
CA LEU A 597 23.42 9.98 8.45
C LEU A 597 23.07 10.40 7.03
N THR A 598 21.85 10.07 6.60
CA THR A 598 21.29 10.50 5.31
C THR A 598 20.23 11.58 5.53
N TYR A 599 20.04 12.42 4.53
CA TYR A 599 19.09 13.53 4.58
C TYR A 599 18.12 13.47 3.40
N SER A 600 16.86 13.78 3.64
CA SER A 600 15.83 13.93 2.60
C SER A 600 14.97 15.15 2.90
N TYR A 601 14.31 15.74 1.89
CA TYR A 601 13.28 16.72 2.17
C TYR A 601 12.20 16.11 3.07
N HIS A 602 11.62 16.89 3.95
CA HIS A 602 10.59 16.41 4.88
C HIS A 602 9.44 15.74 4.14
N HIS A 603 9.09 16.29 2.98
CA HIS A 603 8.11 15.73 2.09
C HIS A 603 8.38 16.16 0.65
N LEU A 604 8.06 15.29 -0.33
CA LEU A 604 8.29 15.58 -1.75
C LEU A 604 7.48 16.80 -2.24
N ARG A 605 6.30 17.06 -1.70
CA ARG A 605 5.54 18.28 -2.01
C ARG A 605 6.24 19.57 -1.58
N LEU A 606 7.00 19.54 -0.50
CA LEU A 606 7.84 20.68 -0.10
C LEU A 606 9.03 20.84 -1.05
N GLN A 607 9.62 19.76 -1.53
CA GLN A 607 10.65 19.82 -2.56
C GLN A 607 10.10 20.40 -3.87
N GLU A 608 8.90 20.00 -4.28
CA GLU A 608 8.17 20.58 -5.42
C GLU A 608 7.95 22.09 -5.25
N PHE A 609 7.50 22.51 -4.07
CA PHE A 609 7.29 23.93 -3.75
C PHE A 609 8.60 24.72 -3.70
N TYR A 610 9.66 24.20 -3.07
CA TYR A 610 10.98 24.86 -3.04
C TYR A 610 11.57 25.00 -4.45
N THR A 611 11.38 24.00 -5.29
CA THR A 611 11.74 24.06 -6.71
C THR A 611 10.96 25.16 -7.44
N ALA A 612 9.65 25.28 -7.20
CA ALA A 612 8.84 26.34 -7.77
C ALA A 612 9.29 27.74 -7.29
N ARG A 613 9.71 27.85 -6.03
CA ARG A 613 10.22 29.07 -5.43
C ARG A 613 11.55 29.52 -6.04
N ASP A 614 12.44 28.58 -6.36
CA ASP A 614 13.68 28.86 -7.08
C ASP A 614 13.43 29.37 -8.52
N LEU A 615 12.55 28.68 -9.25
CA LEU A 615 12.11 29.09 -10.58
C LEU A 615 11.46 30.47 -10.56
N PHE A 616 10.61 30.73 -9.56
CA PHE A 616 9.97 32.03 -9.35
C PHE A 616 11.01 33.15 -9.18
N ARG A 617 12.03 32.97 -8.32
CA ARG A 617 13.11 33.96 -8.17
C ARG A 617 13.87 34.16 -9.45
N SER A 618 14.19 33.08 -10.16
CA SER A 618 14.87 33.14 -11.43
C SER A 618 14.09 33.96 -12.47
N ILE A 619 12.76 33.78 -12.54
CA ILE A 619 11.87 34.51 -13.42
C ILE A 619 11.83 36.00 -13.06
N VAL A 620 11.66 36.30 -11.76
CA VAL A 620 11.51 37.70 -11.28
C VAL A 620 12.80 38.51 -11.45
N HIS A 621 13.98 37.87 -11.31
CA HIS A 621 15.27 38.59 -11.40
C HIS A 621 15.88 38.56 -12.80
N SER A 622 15.31 37.80 -13.76
CA SER A 622 15.85 37.63 -15.10
C SER A 622 15.17 38.56 -16.12
N GLN A 623 15.92 38.95 -17.16
CA GLN A 623 15.34 39.60 -18.33
C GLN A 623 14.48 38.57 -19.12
N ASN A 624 13.45 39.05 -19.85
CA ASN A 624 12.47 38.20 -20.54
C ASN A 624 13.07 37.10 -21.40
N ASP A 625 14.19 37.30 -22.07
CA ASP A 625 14.85 36.32 -22.94
C ASP A 625 15.38 35.11 -22.18
N VAL A 626 15.81 35.32 -20.93
CA VAL A 626 16.30 34.23 -20.03
C VAL A 626 15.12 33.40 -19.51
N VAL A 627 13.96 34.03 -19.27
CA VAL A 627 12.74 33.34 -18.87
C VAL A 627 12.30 32.36 -19.97
N HIS A 628 12.30 32.79 -21.23
CA HIS A 628 11.98 31.91 -22.35
C HIS A 628 12.96 30.74 -22.48
N SER A 629 14.25 30.97 -22.20
CA SER A 629 15.24 29.89 -22.19
C SER A 629 14.99 28.85 -21.08
N TYR A 630 14.70 29.29 -19.86
CA TYR A 630 14.33 28.38 -18.76
C TYR A 630 13.04 27.60 -19.05
N LEU A 631 12.04 28.27 -19.62
CA LEU A 631 10.78 27.62 -19.98
C LEU A 631 10.92 26.72 -21.21
N ALA A 632 11.87 27.02 -22.11
CA ALA A 632 12.19 26.12 -23.25
C ALA A 632 12.89 24.83 -22.79
N GLU A 633 13.80 24.89 -21.81
CA GLU A 633 14.30 23.68 -21.13
C GLU A 633 13.17 22.89 -20.47
N ALA A 634 12.14 23.56 -19.97
CA ALA A 634 11.00 22.94 -19.33
C ALA A 634 10.08 22.18 -20.32
N VAL A 635 10.26 22.28 -21.64
CA VAL A 635 9.51 21.47 -22.62
C VAL A 635 9.73 19.97 -22.39
N GLU A 636 10.91 19.58 -21.95
CA GLU A 636 11.17 18.20 -21.50
C GLU A 636 10.30 17.79 -20.30
N TRP A 637 9.85 18.76 -19.49
CA TRP A 637 9.03 18.52 -18.28
C TRP A 637 7.57 18.19 -18.62
N LYS A 638 7.10 18.52 -19.80
CA LYS A 638 5.72 18.20 -20.24
C LYS A 638 5.44 16.71 -20.21
N SER A 639 6.43 15.90 -20.55
CA SER A 639 6.32 14.44 -20.49
C SER A 639 6.51 13.86 -19.09
N GLU A 640 7.08 14.64 -18.15
CA GLU A 640 7.41 14.20 -16.81
C GLU A 640 6.41 14.73 -15.78
N ARG A 641 5.48 13.88 -15.37
CA ARG A 641 4.43 14.21 -14.39
C ARG A 641 4.95 14.80 -13.07
N ARG A 642 6.19 14.53 -12.68
CA ARG A 642 6.80 15.02 -11.44
C ARG A 642 6.94 16.54 -11.38
N PHE A 643 7.03 17.23 -12.51
CA PHE A 643 7.14 18.69 -12.55
C PHE A 643 5.79 19.40 -12.59
N GLN A 644 4.68 18.69 -12.73
CA GLN A 644 3.36 19.35 -12.89
C GLN A 644 2.98 20.15 -11.65
N ASN A 645 3.20 19.64 -10.45
CA ASN A 645 2.95 20.37 -9.21
C ASN A 645 3.88 21.59 -9.05
N VAL A 646 5.13 21.48 -9.54
CA VAL A 646 6.06 22.60 -9.55
C VAL A 646 5.50 23.77 -10.38
N LEU A 647 4.99 23.45 -11.58
CA LEU A 647 4.40 24.46 -12.49
C LEU A 647 3.13 25.10 -11.88
N VAL A 648 2.30 24.31 -11.23
CA VAL A 648 1.10 24.79 -10.53
C VAL A 648 1.47 25.76 -9.41
N HIS A 649 2.43 25.38 -8.54
CA HIS A 649 2.93 26.27 -7.48
C HIS A 649 3.60 27.53 -8.04
N LEU A 650 4.35 27.40 -9.14
CA LEU A 650 4.96 28.54 -9.82
C LEU A 650 3.91 29.54 -10.30
N THR A 651 2.81 29.05 -10.89
CA THR A 651 1.69 29.90 -11.30
C THR A 651 1.08 30.63 -10.09
N GLY A 652 0.87 29.91 -8.98
CA GLY A 652 0.36 30.52 -7.74
C GLY A 652 1.30 31.59 -7.16
N LEU A 653 2.62 31.34 -7.19
CA LEU A 653 3.62 32.34 -6.72
C LEU A 653 3.63 33.59 -7.60
N LEU A 654 3.57 33.45 -8.91
CA LEU A 654 3.50 34.57 -9.87
C LEU A 654 2.20 35.37 -9.69
N ALA A 655 1.08 34.69 -9.52
CA ALA A 655 -0.21 35.33 -9.31
C ALA A 655 -0.27 36.19 -8.03
N ARG A 656 0.36 35.73 -6.94
CA ARG A 656 0.44 36.50 -5.69
C ARG A 656 1.19 37.82 -5.81
N ARG A 657 2.13 37.94 -6.73
CA ARG A 657 2.85 39.19 -6.99
C ARG A 657 2.19 40.04 -8.05
N GLY A 658 1.34 39.51 -8.90
CA GLY A 658 0.69 40.16 -10.00
C GLY A 658 1.62 40.52 -11.17
N GLU A 659 2.92 40.43 -10.97
CA GLU A 659 3.97 40.69 -11.97
C GLU A 659 4.29 39.39 -12.73
N HIS A 660 4.72 39.51 -13.96
CA HIS A 660 5.15 38.38 -14.80
C HIS A 660 4.08 37.34 -15.18
N LEU A 661 2.80 37.57 -14.91
CA LEU A 661 1.70 36.68 -15.39
C LEU A 661 1.56 36.68 -16.91
N VAL A 662 2.26 37.55 -17.62
CA VAL A 662 2.44 37.50 -19.08
C VAL A 662 3.00 36.15 -19.54
N HIS A 663 3.68 35.42 -18.66
CA HIS A 663 4.21 34.09 -18.97
C HIS A 663 3.18 32.94 -18.73
N ALA A 664 1.97 33.21 -18.23
CA ALA A 664 0.94 32.21 -18.01
C ALA A 664 0.66 31.31 -19.23
N PRO A 665 0.54 31.82 -20.46
CA PRO A 665 0.34 30.97 -21.65
C PRO A 665 1.45 29.93 -21.82
N CYS A 666 2.69 30.33 -21.61
CA CYS A 666 3.82 29.40 -21.70
C CYS A 666 3.77 28.33 -20.60
N LEU A 667 3.47 28.70 -19.37
CA LEU A 667 3.35 27.77 -18.26
C LEU A 667 2.22 26.78 -18.46
N LEU A 668 1.05 27.23 -18.90
CA LEU A 668 -0.08 26.33 -19.15
C LEU A 668 0.15 25.42 -20.35
N SER A 669 0.90 25.85 -21.37
CA SER A 669 1.27 24.98 -22.48
C SER A 669 2.14 23.77 -22.05
N LEU A 670 2.80 23.87 -20.90
CA LEU A 670 3.58 22.78 -20.27
C LEU A 670 2.74 21.86 -19.39
N ALA A 671 1.48 22.20 -19.11
CA ALA A 671 0.58 21.34 -18.34
C ALA A 671 0.37 20.01 -19.10
N HIS A 672 0.54 18.91 -18.40
CA HIS A 672 0.31 17.58 -18.95
C HIS A 672 -1.16 17.22 -18.87
N VAL A 673 -1.85 17.34 -19.99
CA VAL A 673 -3.24 16.93 -20.12
C VAL A 673 -3.27 15.55 -20.79
N PRO A 674 -3.41 14.46 -20.00
CA PRO A 674 -3.18 13.10 -20.52
C PRO A 674 -4.29 12.61 -21.44
N SER A 675 -5.48 13.19 -21.34
CA SER A 675 -6.67 12.81 -22.11
C SER A 675 -7.67 13.97 -22.04
N THR A 676 -8.95 13.67 -22.03
CA THR A 676 -10.03 14.65 -21.87
C THR A 676 -10.11 15.31 -20.48
N ALA A 677 -9.33 14.85 -19.50
CA ALA A 677 -9.33 15.41 -18.14
C ALA A 677 -8.60 16.75 -18.09
N VAL A 678 -9.32 17.81 -17.75
CA VAL A 678 -8.82 19.20 -17.78
C VAL A 678 -8.38 19.70 -16.40
N ASP A 679 -8.50 18.88 -15.34
CA ASP A 679 -8.07 19.25 -13.99
C ASP A 679 -6.65 19.83 -13.92
N PRO A 680 -5.64 19.32 -14.66
CA PRO A 680 -4.31 19.91 -14.65
C PRO A 680 -4.28 21.38 -15.12
N LEU A 681 -5.12 21.77 -16.09
CA LEU A 681 -5.25 23.16 -16.52
C LEU A 681 -6.00 23.99 -15.45
N LEU A 682 -7.09 23.46 -14.94
CA LEU A 682 -7.91 24.15 -13.96
C LEU A 682 -7.18 24.34 -12.62
N ALA A 683 -6.26 23.45 -12.26
CA ALA A 683 -5.43 23.59 -11.07
C ALA A 683 -4.58 24.88 -11.11
N HIS A 684 -4.05 25.28 -12.26
CA HIS A 684 -3.33 26.56 -12.40
C HIS A 684 -4.26 27.75 -12.18
N VAL A 685 -5.50 27.66 -12.65
CA VAL A 685 -6.49 28.74 -12.49
C VAL A 685 -6.91 28.87 -11.04
N VAL A 686 -7.11 27.77 -10.34
CA VAL A 686 -7.42 27.74 -8.89
C VAL A 686 -6.27 28.35 -8.10
N GLU A 687 -5.04 27.90 -8.34
CA GLU A 687 -3.85 28.41 -7.64
C GLU A 687 -3.54 29.87 -7.91
N ALA A 688 -3.94 30.37 -9.08
CA ALA A 688 -3.84 31.80 -9.40
C ALA A 688 -5.00 32.64 -8.84
N GLY A 689 -5.91 32.07 -8.06
CA GLY A 689 -7.07 32.78 -7.52
C GLY A 689 -8.02 33.30 -8.60
N LEU A 690 -8.22 32.55 -9.66
CA LEU A 690 -9.05 32.92 -10.83
C LEU A 690 -8.56 34.18 -11.58
N HIS A 691 -7.27 34.45 -11.59
CA HIS A 691 -6.70 35.62 -12.25
C HIS A 691 -7.01 35.64 -13.75
N PRO A 692 -7.51 36.78 -14.32
CA PRO A 692 -7.98 36.81 -15.72
C PRO A 692 -6.99 36.33 -16.78
N LEU A 693 -5.70 36.70 -16.65
CA LEU A 693 -4.67 36.27 -17.60
C LEU A 693 -4.45 34.76 -17.58
N VAL A 694 -4.57 34.12 -16.40
CA VAL A 694 -4.42 32.67 -16.29
C VAL A 694 -5.68 31.96 -16.78
N VAL A 695 -6.86 32.52 -16.53
CA VAL A 695 -8.14 32.06 -17.09
C VAL A 695 -8.10 32.07 -18.62
N GLN A 696 -7.66 33.17 -19.24
CA GLN A 696 -7.54 33.28 -20.70
C GLN A 696 -6.52 32.30 -21.28
N ALA A 697 -5.38 32.12 -20.59
CA ALA A 697 -4.38 31.15 -21.01
C ALA A 697 -4.92 29.70 -20.92
N ALA A 698 -5.66 29.38 -19.87
CA ALA A 698 -6.30 28.07 -19.72
C ALA A 698 -7.38 27.82 -20.77
N ALA A 699 -8.17 28.84 -21.09
CA ALA A 699 -9.17 28.80 -22.14
C ALA A 699 -8.53 28.56 -23.52
N ALA A 700 -7.42 29.22 -23.83
CA ALA A 700 -6.68 29.02 -25.10
C ALA A 700 -6.13 27.60 -25.21
N GLU A 701 -5.56 27.04 -24.13
CA GLU A 701 -5.08 25.65 -24.10
C GLU A 701 -6.24 24.65 -24.20
N LEU A 702 -7.37 24.91 -23.53
CA LEU A 702 -8.57 24.09 -23.66
C LEU A 702 -9.08 24.07 -25.09
N GLN A 703 -9.11 25.21 -25.77
CA GLN A 703 -9.50 25.33 -27.19
C GLN A 703 -8.54 24.53 -28.09
N ALA A 704 -7.24 24.65 -27.88
CA ALA A 704 -6.22 23.94 -28.65
C ALA A 704 -6.34 22.43 -28.52
N HIS A 705 -6.76 21.94 -27.36
CA HIS A 705 -6.94 20.53 -27.11
C HIS A 705 -8.33 19.97 -27.49
N SER A 706 -9.38 20.82 -27.42
CA SER A 706 -10.77 20.38 -27.66
C SER A 706 -10.99 19.77 -29.04
N SER A 707 -10.27 20.25 -30.07
CA SER A 707 -10.31 19.68 -31.41
C SER A 707 -9.83 18.22 -31.48
N LYS A 708 -8.93 17.82 -30.57
CA LYS A 708 -8.43 16.44 -30.44
C LYS A 708 -9.40 15.50 -29.72
N TRP A 709 -10.29 16.05 -28.92
CA TRP A 709 -11.22 15.30 -28.07
C TRP A 709 -12.68 15.37 -28.56
N ASP A 710 -12.90 15.88 -29.73
CA ASP A 710 -14.24 16.14 -30.28
C ASP A 710 -15.17 16.90 -29.33
N GLY A 711 -14.61 17.85 -28.58
CA GLY A 711 -15.33 18.65 -27.60
C GLY A 711 -15.68 17.94 -26.30
N TRP A 712 -15.09 16.76 -26.03
CA TRP A 712 -15.29 16.03 -24.80
C TRP A 712 -14.35 16.58 -23.71
N VAL A 713 -14.92 17.06 -22.60
CA VAL A 713 -14.18 17.61 -21.45
C VAL A 713 -14.57 16.83 -20.19
N GLN A 714 -13.56 16.40 -19.44
CA GLN A 714 -13.76 15.65 -18.20
C GLN A 714 -13.14 16.43 -17.03
N VAL A 715 -13.89 16.56 -15.94
CA VAL A 715 -13.42 17.10 -14.66
C VAL A 715 -13.53 16.01 -13.61
N LYS A 716 -12.45 15.78 -12.87
CA LYS A 716 -12.33 14.74 -11.83
C LYS A 716 -12.28 15.30 -10.43
N GLU A 717 -11.74 16.52 -10.26
CA GLU A 717 -11.53 17.15 -8.98
C GLU A 717 -12.63 18.17 -8.68
N PRO A 718 -13.37 18.06 -7.55
CA PRO A 718 -14.40 19.03 -7.19
C PRO A 718 -13.88 20.47 -7.08
N SER A 719 -12.64 20.65 -6.61
CA SER A 719 -11.98 21.95 -6.53
C SER A 719 -11.80 22.62 -7.88
N SER A 720 -11.67 21.85 -8.97
CA SER A 720 -11.53 22.36 -10.33
C SER A 720 -12.82 23.01 -10.85
N LEU A 721 -13.99 22.71 -10.29
CA LEU A 721 -15.27 23.27 -10.74
C LEU A 721 -15.35 24.77 -10.53
N SER A 722 -14.72 25.30 -9.49
CA SER A 722 -14.68 26.76 -9.24
C SER A 722 -14.00 27.50 -10.40
N ALA A 723 -13.01 26.90 -11.02
CA ALA A 723 -12.26 27.44 -12.15
C ALA A 723 -12.92 27.16 -13.50
N LEU A 724 -13.80 26.15 -13.58
CA LEU A 724 -14.40 25.72 -14.83
C LEU A 724 -15.28 26.81 -15.46
N ALA A 725 -16.15 27.46 -14.68
CA ALA A 725 -17.07 28.48 -15.20
C ALA A 725 -16.34 29.68 -15.80
N PRO A 726 -15.36 30.33 -15.16
CA PRO A 726 -14.57 31.40 -15.75
C PRO A 726 -13.88 30.98 -17.05
N VAL A 727 -13.31 29.76 -17.11
CA VAL A 727 -12.63 29.28 -18.31
C VAL A 727 -13.64 29.04 -19.45
N LEU A 728 -14.79 28.45 -19.17
CA LEU A 728 -15.86 28.24 -20.15
C LEU A 728 -16.49 29.55 -20.66
N ASP A 729 -16.54 30.60 -19.85
CA ASP A 729 -17.00 31.91 -20.28
C ASP A 729 -16.14 32.49 -21.40
N GLU A 730 -14.82 32.21 -21.40
CA GLU A 730 -13.90 32.65 -22.44
C GLU A 730 -14.00 31.80 -23.74
N VAL A 731 -14.24 30.47 -23.62
CA VAL A 731 -14.23 29.57 -24.79
C VAL A 731 -15.32 28.50 -24.72
N PRO A 732 -16.59 28.87 -24.75
CA PRO A 732 -17.67 27.90 -24.55
C PRO A 732 -17.96 27.01 -25.76
N GLU A 733 -17.65 27.44 -26.99
CA GLU A 733 -18.02 26.71 -28.20
C GLU A 733 -17.21 25.43 -28.43
N CYS A 734 -16.10 25.27 -27.74
CA CYS A 734 -15.25 24.08 -27.89
C CYS A 734 -15.73 22.86 -27.11
N VAL A 735 -16.62 23.05 -26.11
CA VAL A 735 -17.11 21.95 -25.24
C VAL A 735 -18.45 21.44 -25.77
N LYS A 736 -18.51 20.16 -26.12
CA LYS A 736 -19.74 19.48 -26.54
C LYS A 736 -20.26 18.53 -25.48
N VAL A 737 -19.35 17.88 -24.76
CA VAL A 737 -19.66 16.93 -23.68
C VAL A 737 -18.88 17.31 -22.44
N LEU A 738 -19.59 17.53 -21.36
CA LEU A 738 -18.99 17.72 -20.03
C LEU A 738 -19.22 16.46 -19.19
N ALA A 739 -18.16 15.78 -18.87
CA ALA A 739 -18.15 14.61 -17.99
C ALA A 739 -17.60 15.00 -16.62
N LEU A 740 -18.38 14.75 -15.58
CA LEU A 740 -17.98 14.92 -14.19
C LEU A 740 -17.71 13.54 -13.59
N THR A 741 -16.45 13.21 -13.36
CA THR A 741 -16.04 11.86 -12.93
C THR A 741 -15.24 11.90 -11.64
N ALA A 742 -15.34 10.83 -10.86
CA ALA A 742 -14.59 10.65 -9.61
C ALA A 742 -14.96 11.60 -8.45
N PHE A 743 -16.12 12.22 -8.48
CA PHE A 743 -16.62 12.92 -7.31
C PHE A 743 -17.10 11.93 -6.24
N SER A 744 -16.53 12.01 -5.06
CA SER A 744 -16.97 11.23 -3.90
C SER A 744 -18.27 11.78 -3.27
N ARG A 745 -18.70 12.99 -3.70
CA ARG A 745 -19.90 13.69 -3.22
C ARG A 745 -20.44 14.64 -4.30
N ASN A 746 -21.67 15.11 -4.12
CA ASN A 746 -22.22 16.15 -4.96
C ASN A 746 -21.28 17.37 -4.96
N PRO A 747 -20.90 17.86 -6.17
CA PRO A 747 -20.15 19.10 -6.28
C PRO A 747 -20.98 20.22 -5.64
N ALA A 748 -20.31 21.28 -5.19
CA ALA A 748 -21.02 22.46 -4.72
C ALA A 748 -21.96 22.95 -5.83
N ASP A 749 -23.25 22.94 -5.58
CA ASP A 749 -24.30 23.23 -6.56
C ASP A 749 -24.10 24.57 -7.23
N GLU A 750 -23.53 25.56 -6.52
CA GLU A 750 -23.20 26.88 -7.05
C GLU A 750 -22.18 26.87 -8.16
N HIS A 751 -21.10 26.08 -8.04
CA HIS A 751 -20.06 25.99 -9.06
C HIS A 751 -20.55 25.27 -10.30
N LEU A 752 -21.33 24.20 -10.11
CA LEU A 752 -21.96 23.48 -11.18
C LEU A 752 -22.96 24.38 -11.93
N ALA A 753 -23.84 25.06 -11.19
CA ALA A 753 -24.78 26.02 -11.76
C ALA A 753 -24.10 27.18 -12.48
N ALA A 754 -22.93 27.65 -11.97
CA ALA A 754 -22.13 28.68 -12.64
C ALA A 754 -21.56 28.19 -13.98
N ALA A 755 -21.02 26.96 -14.03
CA ALA A 755 -20.53 26.33 -15.25
C ALA A 755 -21.65 26.17 -16.28
N PHE A 756 -22.83 25.74 -15.87
CA PHE A 756 -24.01 25.64 -16.74
C PHE A 756 -24.50 26.98 -17.24
N ARG A 757 -24.50 28.03 -16.40
CA ARG A 757 -24.84 29.39 -16.81
C ARG A 757 -23.85 29.94 -17.85
N ALA A 758 -22.56 29.65 -17.68
CA ALA A 758 -21.52 30.03 -18.66
C ALA A 758 -21.79 29.40 -20.03
N LEU A 759 -22.04 28.10 -20.06
CA LEU A 759 -22.38 27.36 -21.27
C LEU A 759 -23.71 27.83 -21.90
N SER A 760 -24.72 28.14 -21.07
CA SER A 760 -26.03 28.60 -21.52
C SER A 760 -25.99 29.94 -22.23
N ARG A 761 -25.18 30.89 -21.75
CA ARG A 761 -25.02 32.23 -22.35
C ARG A 761 -24.59 32.19 -23.80
N LYS A 762 -23.94 31.10 -24.22
CA LYS A 762 -23.35 30.95 -25.55
C LYS A 762 -24.10 29.94 -26.44
N ALA A 763 -25.29 29.49 -26.03
CA ALA A 763 -26.15 28.58 -26.79
C ALA A 763 -25.46 27.27 -27.23
N VAL A 764 -24.52 26.77 -26.45
CA VAL A 764 -23.81 25.53 -26.72
C VAL A 764 -24.69 24.31 -26.45
N ARG A 765 -24.71 23.39 -27.40
CA ARG A 765 -25.38 22.09 -27.24
C ARG A 765 -24.49 21.17 -26.36
N LEU A 766 -25.00 20.70 -25.26
CA LEU A 766 -24.26 19.99 -24.25
C LEU A 766 -24.87 18.63 -23.92
N VAL A 767 -24.01 17.64 -23.80
CA VAL A 767 -24.31 16.35 -23.15
C VAL A 767 -23.64 16.34 -21.79
N LEU A 768 -24.40 16.25 -20.72
CA LEU A 768 -23.88 16.07 -19.37
C LEU A 768 -23.70 14.58 -19.09
N ASP A 769 -22.48 14.17 -18.81
CA ASP A 769 -22.12 12.82 -18.47
C ASP A 769 -21.65 12.76 -17.03
N LEU A 770 -22.35 12.01 -16.19
CA LEU A 770 -22.08 11.82 -14.77
C LEU A 770 -21.77 10.34 -14.47
N PRO A 771 -20.75 9.74 -15.05
CA PRO A 771 -20.52 8.30 -14.96
C PRO A 771 -20.22 7.81 -13.54
N ASN A 772 -19.65 8.65 -12.69
CA ASN A 772 -19.15 8.25 -11.38
C ASN A 772 -20.02 8.68 -10.18
N PHE A 773 -21.11 9.41 -10.42
CA PHE A 773 -22.13 9.63 -9.37
C PHE A 773 -22.81 8.34 -8.90
N TYR A 774 -22.27 7.18 -9.30
CA TYR A 774 -22.95 5.88 -9.22
C TYR A 774 -22.22 4.82 -8.42
N PHE A 775 -21.07 5.16 -7.79
CA PHE A 775 -20.18 4.11 -7.28
C PHE A 775 -20.19 3.93 -5.76
N SER A 776 -21.02 4.63 -5.01
CA SER A 776 -21.25 4.32 -3.60
C SER A 776 -22.67 3.82 -3.40
N ASP A 777 -22.84 2.85 -2.49
CA ASP A 777 -24.15 2.38 -2.00
C ASP A 777 -24.90 3.47 -1.20
N GLN A 778 -24.30 4.65 -1.04
CA GLN A 778 -24.91 5.80 -0.43
C GLN A 778 -25.41 6.73 -1.54
N ASP A 779 -26.71 6.89 -1.64
CA ASP A 779 -27.54 7.84 -2.42
C ASP A 779 -26.82 9.02 -3.09
N LEU A 780 -26.07 8.75 -4.15
CA LEU A 780 -25.50 9.77 -5.04
C LEU A 780 -26.34 9.93 -6.32
N SER A 781 -27.64 9.87 -6.18
CA SER A 781 -28.54 10.37 -7.19
C SER A 781 -28.47 11.91 -7.17
N ILE A 782 -28.48 12.55 -8.34
CA ILE A 782 -28.64 14.00 -8.39
C ILE A 782 -29.94 14.33 -7.66
N THR A 783 -29.82 15.17 -6.62
CA THR A 783 -30.99 15.63 -5.87
C THR A 783 -31.89 16.46 -6.77
N GLU A 784 -33.15 16.53 -6.43
CA GLU A 784 -34.12 17.38 -7.12
C GLU A 784 -33.63 18.84 -7.20
N GLU A 785 -33.02 19.33 -6.13
CA GLU A 785 -32.47 20.69 -6.07
C GLU A 785 -31.34 20.92 -7.06
N THR A 786 -30.36 20.01 -7.12
CA THR A 786 -29.24 20.11 -8.06
C THR A 786 -29.72 20.04 -9.50
N PHE A 787 -30.70 19.14 -9.78
CA PHE A 787 -31.26 19.02 -11.13
C PHE A 787 -32.16 20.20 -11.51
N CYS A 788 -32.85 20.81 -10.56
CA CYS A 788 -33.58 22.05 -10.76
C CYS A 788 -32.62 23.19 -11.11
N LEU A 789 -31.49 23.31 -10.46
CA LEU A 789 -30.43 24.30 -10.79
C LEU A 789 -29.88 24.10 -12.19
N ILE A 790 -29.59 22.85 -12.57
CA ILE A 790 -29.15 22.49 -13.92
C ILE A 790 -30.25 22.80 -14.94
N SER A 791 -31.49 22.43 -14.68
CA SER A 791 -32.63 22.66 -15.58
C SER A 791 -33.04 24.12 -15.64
N ALA A 792 -32.97 24.88 -14.54
CA ALA A 792 -33.23 26.33 -14.54
C ALA A 792 -32.13 27.13 -15.29
N ALA A 793 -30.88 26.73 -15.17
CA ALA A 793 -29.82 27.19 -16.03
C ALA A 793 -30.08 26.79 -17.49
N GLY A 794 -30.86 25.74 -17.72
CA GLY A 794 -31.18 25.14 -18.99
C GLY A 794 -32.40 25.70 -19.72
N GLN A 795 -33.17 26.66 -19.18
CA GLN A 795 -34.25 27.31 -19.93
C GLN A 795 -33.74 28.10 -21.15
N THR A 796 -32.47 28.43 -21.14
CA THR A 796 -31.72 29.00 -22.28
C THR A 796 -30.64 28.05 -22.79
N CYS A 797 -30.33 27.00 -22.08
CA CYS A 797 -29.31 25.99 -22.39
C CYS A 797 -29.89 24.89 -23.28
N CYS A 798 -29.19 24.57 -24.32
CA CYS A 798 -29.51 23.42 -25.15
C CYS A 798 -28.86 22.16 -24.55
N LEU A 799 -29.31 21.71 -23.38
CA LEU A 799 -28.92 20.39 -22.86
C LEU A 799 -29.53 19.34 -23.79
N GLU A 800 -28.74 18.77 -24.68
CA GLU A 800 -29.19 17.77 -25.66
C GLU A 800 -29.11 16.36 -25.12
N GLY A 801 -28.26 16.09 -24.13
CA GLY A 801 -28.08 14.75 -23.58
C GLY A 801 -27.77 14.74 -22.11
N PHE A 802 -28.23 13.72 -21.44
CA PHE A 802 -27.90 13.40 -20.06
C PHE A 802 -27.47 11.94 -19.94
N ARG A 803 -26.39 11.70 -19.24
CA ARG A 803 -25.93 10.35 -18.90
C ARG A 803 -25.69 10.28 -17.40
N GLY A 804 -26.46 9.38 -16.76
CA GLY A 804 -26.34 9.35 -15.36
C GLY A 804 -27.47 8.67 -14.60
N ARG A 805 -27.54 8.83 -13.26
CA ARG A 805 -28.66 8.44 -12.41
C ARG A 805 -29.41 9.67 -11.95
N LEU A 806 -30.70 9.61 -11.94
CA LEU A 806 -31.58 10.63 -11.42
C LEU A 806 -32.49 10.02 -10.35
N THR A 807 -32.83 10.78 -9.34
CA THR A 807 -33.93 10.37 -8.44
C THR A 807 -35.25 10.33 -9.19
N PRO A 808 -36.25 9.59 -8.75
CA PRO A 808 -37.56 9.61 -9.34
C PRO A 808 -38.20 11.01 -9.44
N ALA A 809 -37.87 11.89 -8.49
CA ALA A 809 -38.31 13.29 -8.50
C ALA A 809 -37.56 14.10 -9.59
N ALA A 810 -36.25 13.97 -9.69
CA ALA A 810 -35.44 14.63 -10.71
C ALA A 810 -35.78 14.15 -12.13
N LEU A 811 -36.15 12.88 -12.32
CA LEU A 811 -36.59 12.33 -13.59
C LEU A 811 -37.79 13.09 -14.15
N ARG A 812 -38.74 13.53 -13.30
CA ARG A 812 -39.92 14.30 -13.70
C ARG A 812 -39.58 15.73 -14.16
N LEU A 813 -38.38 16.19 -13.89
CA LEU A 813 -37.89 17.54 -14.26
C LEU A 813 -37.03 17.53 -15.52
N VAL A 814 -36.88 16.39 -16.19
CA VAL A 814 -36.08 16.26 -17.41
C VAL A 814 -36.56 17.20 -18.50
N PRO A 815 -35.66 18.03 -19.11
CA PRO A 815 -36.06 19.01 -20.14
C PRO A 815 -36.62 18.35 -21.38
N HIS A 816 -37.70 18.91 -21.95
CA HIS A 816 -38.35 18.40 -23.18
C HIS A 816 -37.45 18.52 -24.43
N CYS A 817 -36.40 19.31 -24.40
CA CYS A 817 -35.44 19.45 -25.49
C CYS A 817 -34.45 18.31 -25.60
N LEU A 818 -34.39 17.38 -24.65
CA LEU A 818 -33.41 16.31 -24.58
C LEU A 818 -33.51 15.36 -25.77
N LYS A 819 -32.38 15.06 -26.42
CA LYS A 819 -32.28 14.10 -27.52
C LYS A 819 -31.69 12.77 -27.09
N GLU A 820 -30.82 12.80 -26.06
CA GLU A 820 -30.18 11.60 -25.54
C GLU A 820 -30.41 11.50 -24.03
N LEU A 821 -30.86 10.34 -23.56
CA LEU A 821 -31.02 10.04 -22.15
C LEU A 821 -30.46 8.64 -21.86
N ARG A 822 -29.42 8.58 -21.05
CA ARG A 822 -28.84 7.31 -20.60
C ARG A 822 -28.82 7.28 -19.09
N LEU A 823 -29.58 6.32 -18.53
CA LEU A 823 -29.81 6.23 -17.09
C LEU A 823 -29.39 4.88 -16.51
N ARG A 824 -28.96 4.94 -15.27
CA ARG A 824 -29.00 3.77 -14.37
C ARG A 824 -30.38 3.76 -13.71
N VAL A 825 -31.01 2.61 -13.76
CA VAL A 825 -32.41 2.49 -13.34
C VAL A 825 -32.64 1.20 -12.57
N ASN A 826 -33.50 1.31 -11.56
CA ASN A 826 -34.16 0.19 -10.90
C ASN A 826 -35.61 0.14 -11.32
N LEU A 827 -36.45 -0.71 -10.70
CA LEU A 827 -37.88 -0.82 -11.01
C LEU A 827 -38.64 0.51 -10.81
N GLU A 828 -38.38 1.21 -9.71
CA GLU A 828 -39.08 2.49 -9.41
C GLU A 828 -38.74 3.55 -10.46
N ASP A 829 -37.51 3.64 -10.89
CA ASP A 829 -37.08 4.56 -11.94
C ASP A 829 -37.74 4.23 -13.27
N VAL A 830 -37.90 2.93 -13.60
CA VAL A 830 -38.60 2.50 -14.85
C VAL A 830 -40.06 2.88 -14.79
N LEU A 831 -40.74 2.75 -13.65
CA LEU A 831 -42.11 3.17 -13.50
C LEU A 831 -42.31 4.67 -13.78
N VAL A 832 -41.40 5.51 -13.26
CA VAL A 832 -41.39 6.95 -13.52
C VAL A 832 -41.10 7.25 -14.99
N LEU A 833 -40.16 6.51 -15.59
CA LEU A 833 -39.79 6.67 -17.00
C LEU A 833 -40.97 6.44 -17.94
N VAL A 834 -41.81 5.47 -17.66
CA VAL A 834 -43.01 5.20 -18.45
C VAL A 834 -43.92 6.42 -18.49
N ASP A 835 -44.06 7.13 -17.37
CA ASP A 835 -44.90 8.32 -17.28
C ASP A 835 -44.32 9.52 -18.04
N ILE A 836 -42.99 9.68 -18.04
CA ILE A 836 -42.36 10.88 -18.61
C ILE A 836 -41.95 10.72 -20.07
N LEU A 837 -41.67 9.51 -20.57
CA LEU A 837 -41.24 9.28 -21.95
C LEU A 837 -42.19 9.88 -22.99
N PRO A 838 -43.53 9.82 -22.86
CA PRO A 838 -44.46 10.50 -23.77
C PRO A 838 -44.29 12.02 -23.78
N CYS A 839 -43.78 12.60 -22.71
CA CYS A 839 -43.54 14.05 -22.59
C CYS A 839 -42.19 14.49 -23.19
N LEU A 840 -41.39 13.56 -23.72
CA LEU A 840 -40.08 13.83 -24.31
C LEU A 840 -40.07 13.61 -25.84
N PRO A 841 -40.75 14.45 -26.63
CA PRO A 841 -40.96 14.19 -28.06
C PRO A 841 -39.68 14.24 -28.89
N ASN A 842 -38.64 14.92 -28.41
CA ASN A 842 -37.38 15.06 -29.11
C ASN A 842 -36.36 13.97 -28.76
N LEU A 843 -36.72 13.03 -27.87
CA LEU A 843 -35.79 12.00 -27.40
C LEU A 843 -35.55 10.95 -28.48
N GLU A 844 -34.34 10.95 -29.01
CA GLU A 844 -33.92 10.02 -30.08
C GLU A 844 -33.20 8.78 -29.53
N ILE A 845 -32.46 8.94 -28.43
CA ILE A 845 -31.60 7.91 -27.86
C ILE A 845 -31.98 7.68 -26.40
N LEU A 846 -32.36 6.47 -26.07
CA LEU A 846 -32.60 5.99 -24.71
C LEU A 846 -31.66 4.83 -24.40
N GLY A 847 -30.83 4.98 -23.41
CA GLY A 847 -29.96 3.95 -22.87
C GLY A 847 -30.29 3.65 -21.41
N LEU A 848 -30.56 2.41 -21.09
CA LEU A 848 -30.89 2.00 -19.72
C LEU A 848 -29.87 0.98 -19.23
N LYS A 849 -29.27 1.27 -18.08
CA LYS A 849 -28.50 0.33 -17.31
C LYS A 849 -29.37 -0.16 -16.16
N TYR A 850 -29.85 -1.38 -16.28
CA TYR A 850 -30.77 -1.98 -15.30
C TYR A 850 -29.96 -2.67 -14.18
N GLU A 851 -30.24 -2.34 -12.92
CA GLU A 851 -29.46 -2.74 -11.76
C GLU A 851 -30.24 -3.36 -10.62
N ASP A 852 -31.45 -3.76 -10.83
CA ASP A 852 -32.28 -4.32 -9.76
C ASP A 852 -31.78 -5.71 -9.32
N PRO A 853 -31.37 -5.90 -8.05
CA PRO A 853 -30.96 -7.21 -7.54
C PRO A 853 -32.14 -8.13 -7.23
N ASP A 854 -33.36 -7.59 -7.08
CA ASP A 854 -34.53 -8.38 -6.75
C ASP A 854 -35.23 -8.95 -8.00
N ARG A 855 -34.90 -10.20 -8.29
CA ARG A 855 -35.46 -10.92 -9.44
C ARG A 855 -36.92 -11.21 -9.36
N SER A 856 -37.54 -11.14 -8.18
CA SER A 856 -39.00 -11.41 -7.99
C SER A 856 -39.86 -10.31 -8.58
N GLU A 857 -39.36 -9.11 -8.76
CA GLU A 857 -40.10 -7.94 -9.23
C GLU A 857 -40.24 -7.84 -10.76
N MET A 858 -39.60 -8.73 -11.54
CA MET A 858 -39.70 -8.75 -13.00
C MET A 858 -41.15 -8.71 -13.50
N ALA A 859 -42.09 -9.34 -12.76
CA ALA A 859 -43.52 -9.37 -13.12
C ALA A 859 -44.14 -7.97 -13.18
N ARG A 860 -43.66 -7.01 -12.41
CA ARG A 860 -44.15 -5.64 -12.26
C ARG A 860 -43.61 -4.65 -13.29
N LEU A 861 -42.57 -5.04 -14.06
CA LEU A 861 -41.95 -4.17 -15.06
C LEU A 861 -42.97 -3.83 -16.17
N PRO A 862 -43.20 -2.54 -16.43
CA PRO A 862 -44.03 -2.11 -17.53
C PRO A 862 -43.24 -2.05 -18.86
N PRO A 863 -43.99 -2.11 -20.00
CA PRO A 863 -43.35 -1.82 -21.28
C PRO A 863 -42.98 -0.34 -21.44
N LEU A 864 -41.84 -0.06 -22.11
CA LEU A 864 -41.39 1.31 -22.32
C LEU A 864 -42.08 1.95 -23.54
N PRO A 865 -42.82 3.07 -23.38
CA PRO A 865 -43.45 3.79 -24.49
C PRO A 865 -42.42 4.71 -25.19
N PHE A 866 -41.35 4.11 -25.77
CA PHE A 866 -40.27 4.86 -26.42
C PHE A 866 -40.26 4.64 -27.94
N PRO A 867 -40.68 5.62 -28.74
CA PRO A 867 -40.67 5.53 -30.20
C PRO A 867 -39.34 5.92 -30.84
N GLY A 868 -38.36 6.45 -30.08
CA GLY A 868 -37.12 7.01 -30.60
C GLY A 868 -36.23 6.04 -31.35
N ARG A 869 -35.21 6.57 -32.02
CA ARG A 869 -34.36 5.86 -33.00
C ARG A 869 -33.49 4.76 -32.39
N LYS A 870 -32.88 5.03 -31.22
CA LYS A 870 -31.92 4.11 -30.58
C LYS A 870 -32.39 3.76 -29.17
N LEU A 871 -32.60 2.48 -28.88
CA LEU A 871 -32.85 1.92 -27.55
C LEU A 871 -31.75 0.94 -27.23
N SER A 872 -31.01 1.17 -26.14
CA SER A 872 -29.92 0.29 -25.71
C SER A 872 -30.08 -0.10 -24.25
N PHE A 873 -29.65 -1.32 -23.92
CA PHE A 873 -29.65 -1.84 -22.57
C PHE A 873 -28.26 -2.30 -22.15
N THR A 874 -27.96 -2.08 -20.89
CA THR A 874 -26.75 -2.60 -20.24
C THR A 874 -27.15 -3.33 -18.97
N PHE A 875 -26.66 -4.54 -18.80
CA PHE A 875 -26.88 -5.35 -17.59
C PHE A 875 -25.56 -5.51 -16.86
N THR A 876 -25.52 -5.20 -15.57
CA THR A 876 -24.33 -5.28 -14.73
C THR A 876 -24.30 -6.41 -13.72
N PRO A 877 -25.45 -6.98 -13.26
CA PRO A 877 -25.37 -8.16 -12.43
C PRO A 877 -24.65 -9.28 -13.18
N ALA A 878 -23.70 -9.94 -12.51
CA ALA A 878 -23.01 -11.08 -13.07
C ALA A 878 -24.01 -12.18 -13.40
N LEU A 879 -24.30 -12.39 -14.69
CA LEU A 879 -25.09 -13.50 -15.14
C LEU A 879 -24.27 -14.79 -15.09
N THR A 880 -24.91 -15.86 -14.62
CA THR A 880 -24.34 -17.21 -14.60
C THR A 880 -25.09 -18.10 -15.60
N ASP A 881 -24.62 -19.33 -15.81
CA ASP A 881 -25.30 -20.33 -16.65
C ASP A 881 -26.62 -20.86 -16.01
N SER A 882 -27.06 -20.34 -14.86
CA SER A 882 -28.28 -20.76 -14.23
C SER A 882 -29.49 -20.35 -15.12
N GLU A 883 -30.42 -21.28 -15.36
CA GLU A 883 -31.62 -21.03 -16.16
C GLU A 883 -32.43 -19.85 -15.58
N GLY A 884 -32.38 -19.66 -14.25
CA GLY A 884 -33.04 -18.53 -13.59
C GLY A 884 -32.49 -17.17 -13.97
N ASP A 885 -31.16 -17.04 -14.06
CA ASP A 885 -30.47 -15.81 -14.47
C ASP A 885 -30.80 -15.48 -15.93
N LEU A 886 -30.73 -16.48 -16.77
CA LEU A 886 -30.94 -16.32 -18.21
C LEU A 886 -32.38 -15.96 -18.53
N GLN A 887 -33.36 -16.61 -17.86
CA GLN A 887 -34.78 -16.30 -17.97
C GLN A 887 -35.10 -14.92 -17.42
N TRP A 888 -34.48 -14.51 -16.31
CA TRP A 888 -34.63 -13.18 -15.76
C TRP A 888 -34.14 -12.10 -16.74
N ALA A 889 -32.95 -12.21 -17.26
CA ALA A 889 -32.37 -11.21 -18.16
C ALA A 889 -33.15 -11.10 -19.47
N SER A 890 -33.54 -12.23 -20.07
CA SER A 890 -34.31 -12.27 -21.28
C SER A 890 -35.75 -11.74 -21.05
N GLY A 891 -36.36 -12.05 -19.90
CA GLY A 891 -37.68 -11.60 -19.52
C GLY A 891 -37.77 -10.09 -19.27
N VAL A 892 -36.77 -9.50 -18.62
CA VAL A 892 -36.68 -8.05 -18.44
C VAL A 892 -36.63 -7.36 -19.81
N LEU A 893 -35.77 -7.82 -20.72
CA LEU A 893 -35.64 -7.24 -22.06
C LEU A 893 -36.91 -7.38 -22.87
N ALA A 894 -37.56 -8.55 -22.82
CA ALA A 894 -38.78 -8.80 -23.53
C ALA A 894 -39.92 -7.84 -23.10
N LYS A 895 -40.07 -7.62 -21.79
CA LYS A 895 -41.06 -6.69 -21.27
C LYS A 895 -40.76 -5.25 -21.67
N LEU A 896 -39.53 -4.79 -21.46
CA LEU A 896 -39.14 -3.41 -21.79
C LEU A 896 -39.26 -3.09 -23.28
N CYS A 897 -39.07 -4.08 -24.16
CA CYS A 897 -39.14 -3.91 -25.60
C CYS A 897 -40.52 -4.20 -26.18
N SER A 898 -41.49 -4.68 -25.40
CA SER A 898 -42.77 -5.23 -25.93
C SER A 898 -43.64 -4.24 -26.72
N GLN A 899 -43.53 -2.94 -26.45
CA GLN A 899 -44.32 -1.92 -27.22
C GLN A 899 -43.60 -1.47 -28.50
N ARG A 900 -42.40 -1.91 -28.77
CA ARG A 900 -41.67 -1.55 -30.01
C ARG A 900 -42.08 -2.51 -31.14
N PRO A 901 -42.18 -1.99 -32.40
CA PRO A 901 -42.48 -2.83 -33.53
C PRO A 901 -41.45 -3.97 -33.67
N GLY A 902 -41.94 -5.23 -33.57
CA GLY A 902 -41.09 -6.42 -33.67
C GLY A 902 -40.17 -6.70 -32.48
N GLY A 903 -40.40 -6.08 -31.30
CA GLY A 903 -39.55 -6.31 -30.10
C GLY A 903 -38.12 -5.76 -30.27
N ASN A 904 -37.91 -4.77 -31.14
CA ASN A 904 -36.56 -4.34 -31.55
C ASN A 904 -35.90 -3.41 -30.54
N CYS A 905 -34.68 -3.73 -30.10
CA CYS A 905 -33.73 -2.80 -29.50
C CYS A 905 -32.51 -2.60 -30.39
N THR A 906 -31.73 -1.53 -30.15
CA THR A 906 -30.58 -1.20 -30.97
C THR A 906 -29.37 -2.00 -30.55
N SER A 907 -29.06 -2.01 -29.25
CA SER A 907 -27.89 -2.71 -28.71
C SER A 907 -28.16 -3.24 -27.31
N ILE A 908 -27.55 -4.37 -26.99
CA ILE A 908 -27.54 -4.97 -25.65
C ILE A 908 -26.11 -5.22 -25.22
N PHE A 909 -25.81 -4.89 -23.98
CA PHE A 909 -24.49 -5.09 -23.35
C PHE A 909 -24.67 -5.87 -22.07
N PHE A 910 -24.08 -7.05 -21.99
CA PHE A 910 -23.93 -7.81 -20.75
C PHE A 910 -22.50 -7.68 -20.26
N ARG A 911 -22.34 -7.16 -19.04
CA ARG A 911 -21.04 -6.87 -18.47
C ARG A 911 -20.67 -7.89 -17.39
N ASP A 912 -19.38 -8.21 -17.31
CA ASP A 912 -18.77 -9.02 -16.24
C ASP A 912 -19.48 -10.35 -15.96
N THR A 913 -19.96 -11.02 -17.02
CA THR A 913 -20.73 -12.26 -16.91
C THR A 913 -19.80 -13.48 -16.70
N GLN A 914 -20.33 -14.47 -15.98
CA GLN A 914 -19.69 -15.78 -15.79
C GLN A 914 -20.26 -16.84 -16.74
N LEU A 915 -20.81 -16.41 -17.86
CA LEU A 915 -21.42 -17.29 -18.85
C LEU A 915 -20.37 -18.16 -19.56
N THR A 916 -20.69 -19.44 -19.68
CA THR A 916 -19.96 -20.36 -20.55
C THR A 916 -20.50 -20.31 -21.98
N HIS A 917 -19.88 -21.06 -22.91
CA HIS A 917 -20.37 -21.20 -24.27
C HIS A 917 -21.84 -21.68 -24.33
N THR A 918 -22.20 -22.64 -23.47
CA THR A 918 -23.57 -23.18 -23.37
C THR A 918 -24.55 -22.17 -22.81
N GLY A 919 -24.15 -21.41 -21.81
CA GLY A 919 -24.97 -20.35 -21.21
C GLY A 919 -25.27 -19.22 -22.21
N ILE A 920 -24.27 -18.81 -23.01
CA ILE A 920 -24.44 -17.80 -24.05
C ILE A 920 -25.45 -18.31 -25.13
N ARG A 921 -25.27 -19.54 -25.60
CA ARG A 921 -26.22 -20.16 -26.57
C ARG A 921 -27.63 -20.14 -26.03
N ARG A 922 -27.83 -20.60 -24.76
CA ARG A 922 -29.13 -20.62 -24.12
C ARG A 922 -29.72 -19.23 -23.96
N LEU A 923 -28.94 -18.23 -23.60
CA LEU A 923 -29.38 -16.85 -23.54
C LEU A 923 -29.88 -16.36 -24.91
N PHE A 924 -29.20 -16.68 -26.00
CA PHE A 924 -29.62 -16.30 -27.35
C PHE A 924 -30.98 -16.95 -27.74
N GLU A 925 -31.12 -18.23 -27.44
CA GLU A 925 -32.38 -18.96 -27.67
C GLU A 925 -33.53 -18.32 -26.88
N LEU A 926 -33.31 -18.02 -25.58
CA LEU A 926 -34.32 -17.37 -24.73
C LEU A 926 -34.70 -15.98 -25.23
N LEU A 927 -33.72 -15.15 -25.64
CA LEU A 927 -33.99 -13.82 -26.21
C LEU A 927 -34.89 -13.97 -27.47
N HIS A 928 -34.54 -14.91 -28.33
CA HIS A 928 -35.33 -15.17 -29.55
C HIS A 928 -36.74 -15.73 -29.24
N GLU A 929 -36.86 -16.71 -28.33
CA GLU A 929 -38.15 -17.31 -27.90
C GLU A 929 -39.10 -16.24 -27.33
N GLN A 930 -38.55 -15.25 -26.61
CA GLN A 930 -39.28 -14.14 -26.03
C GLN A 930 -39.51 -12.95 -27.00
N GLY A 931 -39.11 -13.09 -28.25
CA GLY A 931 -39.36 -12.11 -29.28
C GLY A 931 -38.43 -10.88 -29.26
N VAL A 932 -37.32 -10.91 -28.50
CA VAL A 932 -36.35 -9.82 -28.48
C VAL A 932 -35.53 -9.83 -29.75
N ARG A 933 -35.39 -8.68 -30.41
CA ARG A 933 -34.55 -8.47 -31.60
C ARG A 933 -33.55 -7.39 -31.36
N VAL A 934 -32.32 -7.57 -31.86
CA VAL A 934 -31.24 -6.58 -31.76
C VAL A 934 -30.85 -6.13 -33.17
N SER A 935 -30.89 -4.84 -33.42
CA SER A 935 -30.68 -4.35 -34.79
C SER A 935 -29.20 -4.05 -35.13
N GLN A 936 -28.36 -3.76 -34.14
CA GLN A 936 -26.97 -3.39 -34.38
C GLN A 936 -25.97 -4.29 -33.64
N ARG A 937 -26.00 -4.34 -32.28
CA ARG A 937 -24.93 -4.93 -31.52
C ARG A 937 -25.39 -5.66 -30.28
N LEU A 938 -24.92 -6.91 -30.14
CA LEU A 938 -25.02 -7.69 -28.91
C LEU A 938 -23.60 -7.93 -28.39
N ASP A 939 -23.30 -7.43 -27.22
CA ASP A 939 -21.98 -7.44 -26.63
C ASP A 939 -21.98 -8.15 -25.27
N ILE A 940 -21.09 -9.14 -25.10
CA ILE A 940 -20.97 -9.89 -23.86
C ILE A 940 -19.52 -9.85 -23.38
N SER A 941 -19.32 -9.33 -22.18
CA SER A 941 -18.03 -9.34 -21.47
C SER A 941 -17.94 -10.57 -20.60
N LEU A 942 -16.95 -11.44 -20.83
CA LEU A 942 -16.77 -12.73 -20.17
C LEU A 942 -15.53 -12.76 -19.31
N THR A 943 -15.56 -13.55 -18.25
CA THR A 943 -14.36 -13.89 -17.45
C THR A 943 -13.42 -14.85 -18.19
N GLN A 944 -13.95 -15.71 -19.08
CA GLN A 944 -13.19 -16.66 -19.89
C GLN A 944 -13.60 -16.58 -21.38
N ARG A 945 -12.67 -16.81 -22.31
CA ARG A 945 -12.99 -16.84 -23.74
C ARG A 945 -13.86 -18.04 -24.08
N PRO A 946 -14.95 -17.87 -24.87
CA PRO A 946 -15.72 -18.99 -25.40
C PRO A 946 -14.86 -19.81 -26.39
N ARG A 947 -15.11 -21.11 -26.45
CA ARG A 947 -14.33 -22.05 -27.30
C ARG A 947 -14.49 -21.77 -28.78
N ASP A 948 -15.67 -21.37 -29.21
CA ASP A 948 -15.96 -21.04 -30.59
C ASP A 948 -16.81 -19.76 -30.71
N LYS A 949 -16.11 -18.65 -30.98
CA LYS A 949 -16.74 -17.33 -31.11
C LYS A 949 -17.48 -17.19 -32.45
N ALA A 950 -17.03 -17.87 -33.49
CA ALA A 950 -17.64 -17.77 -34.83
C ALA A 950 -19.01 -18.45 -34.83
N GLU A 951 -19.13 -19.63 -34.24
CA GLU A 951 -20.40 -20.34 -34.08
C GLU A 951 -21.46 -19.51 -33.37
N LEU A 952 -21.07 -18.86 -32.25
CA LEU A 952 -21.96 -17.97 -31.52
C LEU A 952 -22.36 -16.74 -32.31
N GLY A 953 -21.45 -16.20 -33.14
CA GLY A 953 -21.75 -15.09 -34.04
C GLY A 953 -22.76 -15.43 -35.10
N ASP A 954 -22.61 -16.59 -35.74
CA ASP A 954 -23.55 -17.10 -36.73
C ASP A 954 -24.92 -17.40 -36.13
N LEU A 955 -24.95 -18.00 -34.94
CA LEU A 955 -26.17 -18.24 -34.20
C LEU A 955 -26.88 -16.92 -33.84
N ALA A 956 -26.18 -15.94 -33.28
CA ALA A 956 -26.79 -14.64 -32.95
C ALA A 956 -27.41 -13.98 -34.21
N THR A 957 -26.71 -14.02 -35.33
CA THR A 957 -27.21 -13.48 -36.62
C THR A 957 -28.43 -14.23 -37.10
N SER A 958 -28.44 -15.56 -37.05
CA SER A 958 -29.60 -16.39 -37.47
C SER A 958 -30.84 -16.15 -36.61
N LEU A 959 -30.65 -15.82 -35.33
CA LEU A 959 -31.71 -15.51 -34.40
C LEU A 959 -32.15 -14.04 -34.42
N GLY A 960 -31.53 -13.18 -35.24
CA GLY A 960 -31.86 -11.76 -35.34
C GLY A 960 -31.37 -10.92 -34.16
N LEU A 961 -30.27 -11.32 -33.56
CA LEU A 961 -29.67 -10.64 -32.38
C LEU A 961 -28.51 -9.71 -32.75
N GLY A 962 -28.42 -9.29 -34.01
CA GLY A 962 -27.41 -8.32 -34.47
C GLY A 962 -25.97 -8.87 -34.54
N ASN A 963 -25.02 -7.96 -34.56
CA ASN A 963 -23.60 -8.34 -34.58
C ASN A 963 -23.12 -8.71 -33.17
N PHE A 964 -22.77 -9.96 -32.99
CA PHE A 964 -22.25 -10.46 -31.70
C PHE A 964 -20.77 -10.11 -31.50
N ILE A 965 -20.50 -9.46 -30.39
CA ILE A 965 -19.14 -9.11 -29.96
C ILE A 965 -18.89 -9.72 -28.60
N CYS A 966 -17.77 -10.40 -28.46
CA CYS A 966 -17.36 -10.99 -27.20
C CYS A 966 -15.98 -10.45 -26.79
N HIS A 967 -15.89 -9.94 -25.60
CA HIS A 967 -14.64 -9.48 -24.97
C HIS A 967 -14.30 -10.40 -23.80
N SER A 968 -13.05 -10.89 -23.75
CA SER A 968 -12.56 -11.60 -22.56
C SER A 968 -11.68 -10.66 -21.76
N ASN A 969 -11.93 -10.58 -20.47
CA ASN A 969 -11.11 -9.80 -19.51
C ASN A 969 -9.70 -10.41 -19.28
N ALA A 970 -9.35 -11.52 -19.97
CA ALA A 970 -8.13 -12.30 -19.77
C ALA A 970 -6.85 -11.69 -20.35
N GLN A 971 -6.90 -10.60 -21.09
CA GLN A 971 -5.69 -9.92 -21.59
C GLN A 971 -5.91 -8.42 -21.62
N GLY A 972 -4.95 -7.66 -21.07
CA GLY A 972 -4.89 -6.21 -21.06
C GLY A 972 -4.81 -5.52 -22.44
N ALA A 973 -5.73 -5.81 -23.33
CA ALA A 973 -5.94 -5.02 -24.52
C ALA A 973 -6.65 -3.71 -24.14
N PRO A 974 -6.28 -2.57 -24.72
CA PRO A 974 -7.01 -1.34 -24.50
C PRO A 974 -8.47 -1.58 -24.88
N ARG A 975 -9.38 -1.33 -23.93
CA ARG A 975 -10.83 -1.44 -24.16
C ARG A 975 -11.21 -0.47 -25.26
N PRO A 976 -12.04 -0.86 -26.20
CA PRO A 976 -12.54 0.08 -27.17
C PRO A 976 -13.25 1.20 -26.41
N THR A 977 -12.73 2.41 -26.53
CA THR A 977 -13.51 3.63 -26.32
C THR A 977 -14.90 3.42 -26.91
N PHE A 978 -15.95 3.83 -26.21
CA PHE A 978 -17.30 3.83 -26.78
C PHE A 978 -17.24 4.28 -28.24
N PRO A 979 -17.86 3.57 -29.16
CA PRO A 979 -17.86 4.05 -30.52
C PRO A 979 -18.46 5.45 -30.50
N GLN A 980 -17.65 6.40 -30.90
CA GLN A 980 -18.11 7.71 -31.31
C GLN A 980 -19.11 7.50 -32.43
N VAL A 981 -20.37 7.71 -32.19
CA VAL A 981 -21.39 8.21 -33.16
C VAL A 981 -22.51 8.85 -32.36
#